data_0432b3e4a807266c16deca738c595c86
#
_entry.id   0432b3e4a807266c16deca738c595c86
#
_cell.length_a   1.000
_cell.length_b   1.000
_cell.length_c   1.000
_cell.angle_alpha   90.00
_cell.angle_beta   90.00
_cell.angle_gamma   90.00
#
_symmetry.space_group_name_H-M   'P 1'
#
loop_
_entity.id
_entity.type
_entity.pdbx_description
1 polymer ?
#
loop_
_entity_poly.entity_id
_entity_poly.type
_entity_poly.pdbx_seq_one_letter_code
_entity_poly.pdbx_strand_id
1 'polypeptide(L)'
;MKSVLRHILPAVVLLTVFPLISTAGDSAREKILINNGWSFSLGYAGDRQLDFTHGTEYFTYVTKVLSNNGNNGPVSPQFDDSSWQKVSLPHDWVVDLPYSEDASHSHGYKCIGWKYPGTSVGWYRKKLFIPEEDRGKRILIEFEGIFRDSEVFCNGIYMGHERSGYASKVYDMTEYVDFGKENLITVRADASLEEGWFYEGAGIYRNVYLHKTSRTAVEPYGVTLKDYRFTPDRSSCTVVSEVKVGKVGAEREYLIAQTLLDSTGRSVATAFSDQDHTLMELQVTDPVLWSIDNPYLYTLRTCIYKGGYAIEDLLDEYDVRIGIRSIDFDPQDGFLLNGWRVELKGCDLHLDHAGVGTGVPDELWRYKLEQLKQYGFNAIRSSHNPASPTMLDLCDELGFVVIDENRMFGVNDEHFDLLERMIRRDVNHPSVILWSIGNEEWAVEYAPIGRNIAQRMVDFVHSIDATRPVTYGNCSGREAVLACDVFGYNYIAQNAIEEFHVKYPDHCAVGTEETTGSGTRGKYVTDAGKGWMVSLNRSGVAPDGIDGSDKGMQTTPDGQILNVIERGWKYYAERPWLGGLFYWTGFDYRGEPSPLSWPATGSQFGILDYCGFPKDEAFYLKSCWTDEPMVYVAPTWGSGVVAGQTVDLWIYSNCDQLQLSLNGRSLGRRDMPKYGHLSWPVVYKSGKLTVTGYNGGKKAVTQVLEAPGYATAVVCKPSKTALRPDGQDVVVLDFTVVDEKGREVPDADIPLAVTVSSNLAILGWGNGDPGFKLMERPVVGASGAFSIQTFSGKVQLLLRSVEGASGLATVSVVGLDSEMITLHY
;
A
#
# COMPACT_ATOMS: atom_id res chain seq x y z
N MET A 1 8.10 74.08 17.28
CA MET A 1 8.62 73.82 15.92
C MET A 1 7.88 72.60 15.41
N LYS A 2 7.29 72.71 14.22
CA LYS A 2 6.16 71.96 13.72
C LYS A 2 6.41 70.48 13.46
N SER A 3 5.58 69.59 14.07
CA SER A 3 5.42 68.19 13.73
C SER A 3 4.51 68.06 12.53
N VAL A 4 4.89 67.25 11.54
CA VAL A 4 4.04 66.89 10.39
C VAL A 4 3.62 65.44 10.63
N LEU A 5 2.32 65.30 10.99
CA LEU A 5 1.60 64.01 10.91
C LEU A 5 1.27 63.75 9.42
N ARG A 6 1.74 62.66 8.87
CA ARG A 6 1.24 62.08 7.62
C ARG A 6 0.21 61.03 7.92
N HIS A 7 -1.03 61.28 7.53
CA HIS A 7 -2.08 60.31 7.49
C HIS A 7 -1.85 59.32 6.32
N ILE A 8 -1.75 58.03 6.63
CA ILE A 8 -1.85 56.97 5.61
C ILE A 8 -3.28 56.49 5.64
N LEU A 9 -4.01 56.75 4.56
CA LEU A 9 -5.28 56.07 4.26
C LEU A 9 -4.97 54.65 3.75
N PRO A 10 -5.71 53.65 4.18
CA PRO A 10 -5.60 52.34 3.54
C PRO A 10 -6.33 52.38 2.19
N ALA A 11 -5.61 52.14 1.12
CA ALA A 11 -6.23 51.89 -0.18
C ALA A 11 -6.89 50.51 -0.16
N VAL A 12 -8.21 50.48 -0.18
CA VAL A 12 -8.97 49.25 -0.46
C VAL A 12 -8.80 48.95 -1.94
N VAL A 13 -7.96 48.01 -2.26
CA VAL A 13 -7.87 47.43 -3.61
C VAL A 13 -8.98 46.41 -3.74
N LEU A 14 -10.01 46.75 -4.48
CA LEU A 14 -11.02 45.81 -4.96
C LEU A 14 -10.36 44.88 -5.98
N LEU A 15 -9.93 43.68 -5.54
CA LEU A 15 -9.50 42.63 -6.45
C LEU A 15 -10.74 42.00 -7.08
N THR A 16 -10.99 42.32 -8.33
CA THR A 16 -11.89 41.56 -9.19
C THR A 16 -11.30 40.20 -9.46
N VAL A 17 -11.92 39.17 -8.88
CA VAL A 17 -11.55 37.75 -9.14
C VAL A 17 -11.96 37.44 -10.58
N PHE A 18 -10.98 37.36 -11.47
CA PHE A 18 -11.16 36.70 -12.76
C PHE A 18 -11.00 35.19 -12.55
N PRO A 19 -11.92 34.39 -13.10
CA PRO A 19 -11.69 32.95 -13.13
C PRO A 19 -10.52 32.67 -14.09
N LEU A 20 -9.40 32.19 -13.59
CA LEU A 20 -8.32 31.63 -14.40
C LEU A 20 -8.81 30.34 -15.05
N ILE A 21 -9.33 30.45 -16.27
CA ILE A 21 -9.44 29.31 -17.18
C ILE A 21 -8.01 29.03 -17.66
N SER A 22 -7.42 27.96 -17.17
CA SER A 22 -6.18 27.42 -17.70
C SER A 22 -6.42 27.02 -19.16
N THR A 23 -6.03 27.88 -20.09
CA THR A 23 -5.71 27.43 -21.45
C THR A 23 -4.37 26.72 -21.37
N ALA A 24 -4.25 25.55 -22.00
CA ALA A 24 -3.01 24.80 -22.10
C ALA A 24 -1.93 25.65 -22.80
N GLY A 25 -1.29 26.51 -22.04
CA GLY A 25 -0.03 27.16 -22.32
C GLY A 25 1.05 26.48 -21.49
N ASP A 26 2.28 26.46 -21.97
CA ASP A 26 3.42 25.81 -21.35
C ASP A 26 3.39 25.90 -19.82
N SER A 27 3.10 24.77 -19.17
CA SER A 27 3.14 24.67 -17.70
C SER A 27 4.53 25.01 -17.22
N ALA A 28 4.63 25.90 -16.24
CA ALA A 28 5.93 26.27 -15.65
C ALA A 28 6.66 25.04 -15.05
N ARG A 29 5.88 24.00 -14.68
CA ARG A 29 6.36 22.70 -14.21
C ARG A 29 5.65 21.56 -14.97
N GLU A 30 6.42 20.53 -15.30
CA GLU A 30 5.90 19.27 -15.83
C GLU A 30 6.34 18.12 -14.91
N LYS A 31 5.40 17.24 -14.53
CA LYS A 31 5.67 15.92 -13.90
C LYS A 31 5.14 14.85 -14.85
N ILE A 32 6.05 14.12 -15.48
CA ILE A 32 5.75 13.17 -16.58
C ILE A 32 6.03 11.76 -16.09
N LEU A 33 5.01 10.88 -16.09
CA LEU A 33 5.18 9.46 -15.82
C LEU A 33 5.92 8.80 -17.00
N ILE A 34 7.06 8.16 -16.70
CA ILE A 34 7.91 7.54 -17.72
C ILE A 34 8.03 6.01 -17.57
N ASN A 35 6.97 5.38 -17.12
CA ASN A 35 6.91 3.94 -16.83
C ASN A 35 6.99 3.05 -18.07
N ASN A 36 6.53 3.52 -19.25
CA ASN A 36 6.49 2.72 -20.46
C ASN A 36 7.86 2.61 -21.15
N GLY A 37 8.09 1.52 -21.88
CA GLY A 37 9.18 1.38 -22.85
C GLY A 37 10.58 1.29 -22.25
N TRP A 38 10.76 0.65 -21.11
CA TRP A 38 12.05 0.26 -20.57
C TRP A 38 12.56 -1.03 -21.19
N SER A 39 13.88 -1.16 -21.33
CA SER A 39 14.55 -2.42 -21.64
C SER A 39 15.08 -3.04 -20.38
N PHE A 40 14.91 -4.35 -20.18
CA PHE A 40 15.35 -5.08 -19.01
C PHE A 40 16.15 -6.33 -19.38
N SER A 41 17.20 -6.61 -18.63
CA SER A 41 17.93 -7.89 -18.68
C SER A 41 18.53 -8.22 -17.31
N LEU A 42 18.62 -9.53 -17.02
CA LEU A 42 19.35 -10.00 -15.84
C LEU A 42 20.84 -9.79 -16.05
N GLY A 43 21.51 -9.41 -14.97
CA GLY A 43 22.95 -9.37 -14.80
C GLY A 43 23.45 -10.56 -13.98
N TYR A 44 24.51 -10.35 -13.20
CA TYR A 44 25.08 -11.40 -12.36
C TYR A 44 25.74 -10.81 -11.12
N ALA A 45 25.30 -11.20 -9.93
CA ALA A 45 25.88 -10.72 -8.69
C ALA A 45 27.29 -11.29 -8.48
N GLY A 46 28.24 -10.42 -8.14
CA GLY A 46 29.59 -10.83 -7.73
C GLY A 46 30.54 -11.30 -8.85
N ASP A 47 30.09 -11.38 -10.10
CA ASP A 47 30.95 -11.70 -11.25
C ASP A 47 30.87 -10.63 -12.30
N ARG A 48 31.90 -9.79 -12.37
CA ARG A 48 32.00 -8.67 -13.28
C ARG A 48 31.84 -9.06 -14.77
N GLN A 49 32.39 -10.20 -15.17
CA GLN A 49 32.34 -10.58 -16.60
C GLN A 49 30.93 -11.03 -17.00
N LEU A 50 30.26 -11.72 -16.10
CA LEU A 50 28.89 -12.16 -16.30
C LEU A 50 27.88 -11.03 -16.10
N ASP A 51 28.25 -9.97 -15.37
CA ASP A 51 27.45 -8.75 -15.17
C ASP A 51 27.80 -7.66 -16.19
N PHE A 52 27.84 -8.02 -17.47
CA PHE A 52 28.08 -7.11 -18.58
C PHE A 52 29.39 -6.30 -18.45
N THR A 53 30.41 -6.89 -17.85
CA THR A 53 31.70 -6.25 -17.55
C THR A 53 31.64 -5.11 -16.51
N HIS A 54 30.50 -4.98 -15.80
CA HIS A 54 30.37 -4.01 -14.71
C HIS A 54 31.37 -4.30 -13.60
N GLY A 55 31.97 -3.26 -13.03
CA GLY A 55 32.98 -3.44 -11.99
C GLY A 55 33.44 -2.15 -11.33
N THR A 56 34.31 -2.30 -10.33
CA THR A 56 34.75 -1.23 -9.43
C THR A 56 35.48 -0.09 -10.09
N GLU A 57 36.00 -0.29 -11.30
CA GLU A 57 36.75 0.75 -12.01
C GLU A 57 35.89 1.91 -12.53
N TYR A 58 34.58 1.73 -12.55
CA TYR A 58 33.68 2.79 -13.06
C TYR A 58 33.76 4.09 -12.27
N PHE A 59 33.97 4.05 -10.97
CA PHE A 59 34.19 5.25 -10.17
C PHE A 59 35.39 6.06 -10.62
N THR A 60 36.42 5.38 -11.01
CA THR A 60 37.68 6.03 -11.39
C THR A 60 37.68 6.46 -12.86
N TYR A 61 36.86 5.80 -13.70
CA TYR A 61 36.99 5.88 -15.15
C TYR A 61 35.69 6.11 -15.91
N VAL A 62 34.63 6.61 -15.25
CA VAL A 62 33.35 6.93 -15.91
C VAL A 62 33.54 7.70 -17.21
N THR A 63 34.40 8.71 -17.24
CA THR A 63 34.71 9.46 -18.45
C THR A 63 35.53 8.68 -19.46
N LYS A 64 36.34 7.72 -19.02
CA LYS A 64 37.11 6.83 -19.93
C LYS A 64 36.26 5.70 -20.47
N VAL A 65 35.27 5.26 -19.74
CA VAL A 65 34.27 4.29 -20.21
C VAL A 65 33.56 4.85 -21.43
N LEU A 66 33.16 6.11 -21.44
CA LEU A 66 32.50 6.75 -22.59
C LEU A 66 33.42 6.89 -23.82
N SER A 67 34.75 6.92 -23.62
CA SER A 67 35.72 7.09 -24.70
C SER A 67 36.15 5.77 -25.36
N ASN A 68 35.71 4.61 -24.86
CA ASN A 68 36.18 3.29 -25.26
C ASN A 68 35.26 2.60 -26.29
N ASN A 69 34.84 3.31 -27.34
CA ASN A 69 34.17 2.78 -28.54
C ASN A 69 33.18 1.60 -28.35
N GLY A 70 32.28 1.71 -27.34
CA GLY A 70 31.11 0.86 -27.28
C GLY A 70 31.25 -0.47 -26.52
N ASN A 71 32.38 -0.75 -25.88
CA ASN A 71 32.58 -2.02 -25.19
C ASN A 71 32.42 -1.93 -23.65
N ASN A 72 31.54 -1.07 -23.17
CA ASN A 72 31.48 -0.65 -21.77
C ASN A 72 30.21 -1.05 -21.05
N GLY A 73 29.54 -2.12 -21.50
CA GLY A 73 28.35 -2.64 -20.87
C GLY A 73 27.14 -1.69 -20.97
N PRO A 74 26.10 -1.94 -20.17
CA PRO A 74 24.80 -1.29 -20.28
C PRO A 74 24.78 0.23 -20.04
N VAL A 75 25.78 0.77 -19.36
CA VAL A 75 25.87 2.21 -19.09
C VAL A 75 26.28 3.02 -20.36
N SER A 76 26.84 2.35 -21.36
CA SER A 76 27.27 3.00 -22.61
C SER A 76 26.06 3.28 -23.51
N PRO A 77 25.94 4.51 -24.07
CA PRO A 77 24.93 4.81 -25.07
C PRO A 77 25.00 3.92 -26.34
N GLN A 78 26.19 3.39 -26.68
CA GLN A 78 26.43 2.54 -27.83
C GLN A 78 26.16 1.05 -27.58
N PHE A 79 25.86 0.66 -26.34
CA PHE A 79 25.56 -0.73 -26.02
C PHE A 79 24.27 -1.18 -26.73
N ASP A 80 24.31 -2.35 -27.36
CA ASP A 80 23.17 -2.94 -28.08
C ASP A 80 22.26 -3.68 -27.08
N ASP A 81 21.11 -3.11 -26.77
CA ASP A 81 20.05 -3.70 -25.93
C ASP A 81 18.86 -4.20 -26.73
N SER A 82 19.03 -4.41 -28.05
CA SER A 82 17.92 -4.83 -28.92
C SER A 82 17.34 -6.20 -28.56
N SER A 83 18.13 -7.06 -27.92
CA SER A 83 17.71 -8.38 -27.43
C SER A 83 17.07 -8.35 -26.03
N TRP A 84 17.09 -7.21 -25.35
CA TRP A 84 16.54 -7.10 -24.02
C TRP A 84 15.01 -7.11 -24.02
N GLN A 85 14.45 -7.66 -22.96
CA GLN A 85 13.01 -7.67 -22.77
C GLN A 85 12.47 -6.23 -22.65
N LYS A 86 11.37 -5.92 -23.33
CA LYS A 86 10.66 -4.66 -23.14
C LYS A 86 9.69 -4.81 -21.98
N VAL A 87 9.82 -3.91 -21.01
CA VAL A 87 8.98 -3.89 -19.80
C VAL A 87 8.38 -2.51 -19.61
N SER A 88 7.25 -2.48 -18.89
CA SER A 88 6.70 -1.26 -18.33
C SER A 88 6.71 -1.38 -16.81
N LEU A 89 6.99 -0.27 -16.15
CA LEU A 89 6.97 -0.17 -14.70
C LEU A 89 5.53 0.01 -14.19
N PRO A 90 5.28 -0.33 -12.94
CA PRO A 90 6.13 -1.03 -11.97
C PRO A 90 6.53 -2.43 -12.46
N HIS A 91 7.73 -2.88 -12.13
CA HIS A 91 8.24 -4.17 -12.59
C HIS A 91 9.04 -4.88 -11.49
N ASP A 92 8.58 -6.07 -11.14
CA ASP A 92 9.25 -7.02 -10.27
C ASP A 92 9.64 -8.24 -11.11
N TRP A 93 10.96 -8.49 -11.29
CA TRP A 93 11.41 -9.63 -12.10
C TRP A 93 11.37 -10.95 -11.35
N VAL A 94 11.25 -10.92 -10.01
CA VAL A 94 11.24 -12.13 -9.18
C VAL A 94 10.00 -12.97 -9.43
N VAL A 95 8.92 -12.34 -9.87
CA VAL A 95 7.67 -13.02 -10.27
C VAL A 95 7.94 -14.09 -11.34
N ASP A 96 8.88 -13.84 -12.25
CA ASP A 96 9.23 -14.74 -13.35
C ASP A 96 10.26 -15.82 -12.97
N LEU A 97 10.81 -15.79 -11.75
CA LEU A 97 11.78 -16.75 -11.31
C LEU A 97 11.14 -18.08 -10.85
N PRO A 98 11.85 -19.19 -10.99
CA PRO A 98 11.38 -20.47 -10.48
C PRO A 98 11.37 -20.49 -8.94
N TYR A 99 10.67 -21.49 -8.40
CA TYR A 99 10.68 -21.81 -6.97
C TYR A 99 11.67 -22.94 -6.69
N SER A 100 12.30 -22.91 -5.51
CA SER A 100 13.16 -23.98 -5.01
C SER A 100 13.03 -24.08 -3.50
N GLU A 101 12.93 -25.30 -2.97
CA GLU A 101 12.93 -25.57 -1.52
C GLU A 101 14.19 -25.05 -0.82
N ASP A 102 15.31 -24.96 -1.57
CA ASP A 102 16.60 -24.46 -1.07
C ASP A 102 16.70 -22.92 -1.07
N ALA A 103 15.72 -22.24 -1.63
CA ALA A 103 15.70 -20.77 -1.68
C ALA A 103 15.21 -20.17 -0.34
N SER A 104 15.30 -18.84 -0.21
CA SER A 104 14.91 -18.12 1.01
C SER A 104 13.43 -18.30 1.34
N HIS A 105 13.14 -18.72 2.57
CA HIS A 105 11.82 -18.75 3.15
C HIS A 105 11.16 -17.34 3.13
N SER A 106 11.93 -16.32 3.44
CA SER A 106 11.48 -14.92 3.45
C SER A 106 11.01 -14.45 2.07
N HIS A 107 11.67 -14.88 1.01
CA HIS A 107 11.28 -14.58 -0.38
C HIS A 107 10.28 -15.59 -0.97
N GLY A 108 9.61 -16.39 -0.16
CA GLY A 108 8.62 -17.36 -0.62
C GLY A 108 9.21 -18.39 -1.57
N TYR A 109 10.46 -18.80 -1.31
CA TYR A 109 11.17 -19.84 -2.06
C TYR A 109 11.43 -19.49 -3.54
N LYS A 110 11.42 -18.22 -3.90
CA LYS A 110 11.87 -17.76 -5.22
C LYS A 110 13.40 -17.81 -5.30
N CYS A 111 13.92 -18.20 -6.48
CA CYS A 111 15.37 -18.34 -6.70
C CYS A 111 16.04 -16.96 -6.86
N ILE A 112 16.14 -16.22 -5.77
CA ILE A 112 16.80 -14.91 -5.65
C ILE A 112 17.69 -14.87 -4.41
N GLY A 113 18.52 -13.86 -4.32
CA GLY A 113 19.44 -13.67 -3.19
C GLY A 113 20.84 -14.25 -3.49
N TRP A 114 21.71 -14.18 -2.52
CA TRP A 114 23.14 -14.53 -2.66
C TRP A 114 23.42 -15.96 -3.16
N LYS A 115 22.48 -16.90 -2.96
CA LYS A 115 22.58 -18.27 -3.50
C LYS A 115 22.31 -18.35 -4.99
N TYR A 116 21.69 -17.34 -5.57
CA TYR A 116 21.25 -17.30 -6.95
C TYR A 116 21.80 -16.07 -7.69
N PRO A 117 23.13 -15.94 -7.84
CA PRO A 117 23.76 -14.71 -8.35
C PRO A 117 23.34 -14.36 -9.78
N GLY A 118 22.92 -15.35 -10.57
CA GLY A 118 22.48 -15.14 -11.96
C GLY A 118 21.06 -14.59 -12.11
N THR A 119 20.31 -14.45 -11.01
CA THR A 119 18.94 -13.94 -11.02
C THR A 119 18.73 -12.76 -10.08
N SER A 120 19.79 -12.37 -9.36
CA SER A 120 19.69 -11.36 -8.29
C SER A 120 20.06 -9.94 -8.72
N VAL A 121 20.62 -9.77 -9.91
CA VAL A 121 20.93 -8.45 -10.49
C VAL A 121 20.05 -8.20 -11.70
N GLY A 122 19.51 -7.01 -11.79
CA GLY A 122 18.72 -6.56 -12.94
C GLY A 122 19.23 -5.23 -13.50
N TRP A 123 19.31 -5.15 -14.81
CA TRP A 123 19.66 -3.94 -15.52
C TRP A 123 18.46 -3.40 -16.28
N TYR A 124 18.25 -2.09 -16.18
CA TYR A 124 17.22 -1.34 -16.88
C TYR A 124 17.85 -0.26 -17.75
N ARG A 125 17.29 -0.05 -18.93
CA ARG A 125 17.69 1.05 -19.84
C ARG A 125 16.46 1.75 -20.40
N LYS A 126 16.51 3.09 -20.42
CA LYS A 126 15.44 3.93 -20.97
C LYS A 126 16.03 5.04 -21.79
N LYS A 127 15.59 5.17 -23.04
CA LYS A 127 15.88 6.33 -23.88
C LYS A 127 14.82 7.40 -23.68
N LEU A 128 15.25 8.61 -23.40
CA LEU A 128 14.41 9.79 -23.20
C LEU A 128 14.81 10.90 -24.15
N PHE A 129 13.89 11.37 -24.97
CA PHE A 129 14.12 12.58 -25.74
C PHE A 129 13.84 13.81 -24.87
N ILE A 130 14.84 14.68 -24.71
CA ILE A 130 14.70 15.97 -24.03
C ILE A 130 14.73 17.06 -25.11
N PRO A 131 13.61 17.75 -25.34
CA PRO A 131 13.49 18.77 -26.37
C PRO A 131 14.49 19.93 -26.22
N GLU A 132 14.84 20.57 -27.32
CA GLU A 132 15.73 21.74 -27.31
C GLU A 132 15.12 22.94 -26.58
N GLU A 133 13.78 23.06 -26.61
CA GLU A 133 13.03 24.11 -25.89
C GLU A 133 13.11 24.00 -24.38
N ASP A 134 13.47 22.85 -23.85
CA ASP A 134 13.71 22.66 -22.41
C ASP A 134 15.10 23.13 -21.96
N ARG A 135 15.93 23.59 -22.88
CA ARG A 135 17.23 24.17 -22.55
C ARG A 135 17.08 25.34 -21.62
N GLY A 136 17.72 25.23 -20.47
CA GLY A 136 17.60 26.23 -19.40
C GLY A 136 16.63 25.85 -18.30
N LYS A 137 15.80 24.83 -18.48
CA LYS A 137 15.04 24.21 -17.40
C LYS A 137 15.93 23.32 -16.53
N ARG A 138 15.46 23.01 -15.35
CA ARG A 138 15.99 21.97 -14.48
C ARG A 138 15.31 20.64 -14.83
N ILE A 139 16.08 19.58 -15.00
CA ILE A 139 15.62 18.24 -15.39
C ILE A 139 15.93 17.27 -14.27
N LEU A 140 14.89 16.72 -13.64
CA LEU A 140 15.04 15.78 -12.53
C LEU A 140 14.39 14.45 -12.90
N ILE A 141 14.94 13.34 -12.38
CA ILE A 141 14.29 12.03 -12.43
C ILE A 141 14.03 11.55 -11.00
N GLU A 142 12.79 11.12 -10.76
CA GLU A 142 12.34 10.59 -9.49
C GLU A 142 12.05 9.11 -9.64
N PHE A 143 12.67 8.29 -8.81
CA PHE A 143 12.32 6.90 -8.60
C PHE A 143 11.59 6.78 -7.27
N GLU A 144 10.34 6.34 -7.27
CA GLU A 144 9.61 6.13 -6.02
C GLU A 144 10.08 4.90 -5.24
N GLY A 145 10.73 3.94 -5.92
CA GLY A 145 11.35 2.78 -5.30
C GLY A 145 12.05 1.87 -6.30
N ILE A 146 13.26 1.46 -5.96
CA ILE A 146 14.06 0.45 -6.68
C ILE A 146 14.55 -0.55 -5.64
N PHE A 147 14.10 -1.78 -5.68
CA PHE A 147 14.62 -2.81 -4.80
C PHE A 147 15.75 -3.57 -5.51
N ARG A 148 16.96 -3.52 -5.00
CA ARG A 148 17.60 -2.65 -4.03
C ARG A 148 19.06 -2.39 -4.49
N ASP A 149 19.84 -1.73 -3.63
CA ASP A 149 21.28 -1.48 -3.86
C ASP A 149 21.51 -0.95 -5.27
N SER A 150 20.79 0.13 -5.60
CA SER A 150 20.64 0.58 -6.97
C SER A 150 21.64 1.66 -7.35
N GLU A 151 22.18 1.56 -8.56
CA GLU A 151 23.04 2.56 -9.19
C GLU A 151 22.34 3.16 -10.40
N VAL A 152 22.35 4.49 -10.51
CA VAL A 152 21.69 5.22 -11.58
C VAL A 152 22.71 6.00 -12.41
N PHE A 153 22.55 5.94 -13.73
CA PHE A 153 23.42 6.61 -14.68
C PHE A 153 22.58 7.40 -15.69
N CYS A 154 23.10 8.57 -16.10
CA CYS A 154 22.57 9.36 -17.19
C CYS A 154 23.67 9.51 -18.27
N ASN A 155 23.41 9.10 -19.50
CA ASN A 155 24.37 9.16 -20.62
C ASN A 155 25.71 8.49 -20.30
N GLY A 156 25.70 7.45 -19.45
CA GLY A 156 26.87 6.75 -18.98
C GLY A 156 27.60 7.42 -17.82
N ILE A 157 27.10 8.54 -17.34
CA ILE A 157 27.68 9.27 -16.19
C ILE A 157 26.93 8.84 -14.93
N TYR A 158 27.68 8.48 -13.89
CA TYR A 158 27.15 8.05 -12.62
C TYR A 158 26.42 9.19 -11.89
N MET A 159 25.16 8.93 -11.51
CA MET A 159 24.31 9.89 -10.81
C MET A 159 24.28 9.67 -9.31
N GLY A 160 24.39 8.43 -8.87
CA GLY A 160 24.33 8.08 -7.46
C GLY A 160 23.95 6.62 -7.21
N HIS A 161 23.99 6.29 -5.94
CA HIS A 161 23.71 4.99 -5.38
C HIS A 161 22.64 5.11 -4.26
N GLU A 162 21.76 4.15 -4.17
CA GLU A 162 20.79 4.02 -3.09
C GLU A 162 20.78 2.57 -2.58
N ARG A 163 21.10 2.38 -1.31
CA ARG A 163 21.18 1.05 -0.71
C ARG A 163 19.81 0.47 -0.37
N SER A 164 18.95 1.28 0.24
CA SER A 164 17.62 0.83 0.64
C SER A 164 16.72 0.64 -0.57
N GLY A 165 15.91 -0.43 -0.53
CA GLY A 165 14.91 -0.69 -1.56
C GLY A 165 13.67 0.21 -1.45
N TYR A 166 13.44 0.88 -0.33
CA TYR A 166 12.13 1.43 -0.01
C TYR A 166 12.03 2.96 -0.09
N ALA A 167 13.14 3.65 -0.15
CA ALA A 167 13.15 5.10 -0.17
C ALA A 167 12.99 5.67 -1.59
N SER A 168 12.14 6.67 -1.73
CA SER A 168 12.08 7.47 -2.95
C SER A 168 13.35 8.30 -3.10
N LYS A 169 13.87 8.40 -4.34
CA LYS A 169 15.10 9.15 -4.64
C LYS A 169 14.92 10.02 -5.88
N VAL A 170 15.35 11.27 -5.76
CA VAL A 170 15.36 12.23 -6.88
C VAL A 170 16.80 12.51 -7.28
N TYR A 171 17.09 12.40 -8.57
CA TYR A 171 18.39 12.74 -9.13
C TYR A 171 18.26 13.96 -10.05
N ASP A 172 19.16 14.94 -9.89
CA ASP A 172 19.23 16.09 -10.78
C ASP A 172 20.10 15.75 -12.01
N MET A 173 19.46 15.66 -13.16
CA MET A 173 20.11 15.32 -14.43
C MET A 173 20.48 16.56 -15.27
N THR A 174 20.21 17.76 -14.78
CA THR A 174 20.26 19.01 -15.56
C THR A 174 21.57 19.20 -16.33
N GLU A 175 22.69 18.90 -15.71
CA GLU A 175 24.01 19.08 -16.32
C GLU A 175 24.49 17.83 -17.07
N TYR A 176 23.70 16.75 -17.10
CA TYR A 176 24.06 15.47 -17.72
C TYR A 176 23.26 15.15 -18.98
N VAL A 177 22.22 15.96 -19.30
CA VAL A 177 21.37 15.74 -20.46
C VAL A 177 21.83 16.55 -21.67
N ASP A 178 21.70 15.94 -22.82
CA ASP A 178 21.81 16.59 -24.13
C ASP A 178 20.41 17.05 -24.57
N PHE A 179 20.24 18.35 -24.75
CA PHE A 179 18.99 18.92 -25.27
C PHE A 179 18.90 18.75 -26.79
N GLY A 180 17.67 18.51 -27.29
CA GLY A 180 17.40 18.23 -28.70
C GLY A 180 17.80 16.81 -29.14
N LYS A 181 18.08 15.90 -28.17
CA LYS A 181 18.56 14.55 -28.44
C LYS A 181 17.91 13.50 -27.53
N GLU A 182 18.09 12.23 -27.87
CA GLU A 182 17.85 11.11 -26.97
C GLU A 182 18.96 11.06 -25.90
N ASN A 183 18.55 10.89 -24.66
CA ASN A 183 19.38 10.66 -23.49
C ASN A 183 19.12 9.25 -22.97
N LEU A 184 20.14 8.62 -22.41
CA LEU A 184 20.04 7.27 -21.88
C LEU A 184 20.02 7.31 -20.35
N ILE A 185 19.00 6.77 -19.75
CA ILE A 185 18.96 6.42 -18.32
C ILE A 185 19.27 4.93 -18.18
N THR A 186 20.21 4.59 -17.31
CA THR A 186 20.54 3.21 -16.99
C THR A 186 20.44 3.02 -15.47
N VAL A 187 19.84 1.92 -15.06
CA VAL A 187 19.71 1.53 -13.65
C VAL A 187 20.21 0.10 -13.51
N ARG A 188 21.08 -0.13 -12.53
CA ARG A 188 21.44 -1.45 -12.02
C ARG A 188 20.84 -1.62 -10.65
N ALA A 189 20.14 -2.70 -10.40
CA ALA A 189 19.61 -3.07 -9.09
C ALA A 189 20.17 -4.42 -8.68
N ASP A 190 20.68 -4.55 -7.46
CA ASP A 190 21.31 -5.74 -6.93
C ASP A 190 20.57 -6.25 -5.68
N ALA A 191 19.64 -7.18 -5.87
CA ALA A 191 18.85 -7.82 -4.83
C ALA A 191 19.51 -9.13 -4.32
N SER A 192 20.82 -9.18 -4.25
CA SER A 192 21.52 -10.33 -3.66
C SER A 192 21.44 -10.38 -2.13
N LEU A 193 21.08 -9.26 -1.50
CA LEU A 193 20.85 -9.16 -0.05
C LEU A 193 19.39 -8.80 0.23
N GLU A 194 18.87 -9.25 1.37
CA GLU A 194 17.54 -8.95 1.90
C GLU A 194 17.61 -7.75 2.87
N GLU A 195 16.52 -7.00 3.02
CA GLU A 195 16.32 -5.99 4.06
C GLU A 195 15.31 -6.44 5.12
N GLY A 196 14.39 -7.32 4.77
CA GLY A 196 13.33 -7.84 5.61
C GLY A 196 13.21 -9.34 5.58
N TRP A 197 12.30 -9.87 6.37
CA TRP A 197 12.00 -11.30 6.46
C TRP A 197 10.71 -11.69 5.71
N PHE A 198 10.30 -10.89 4.75
CA PHE A 198 9.14 -11.05 3.90
C PHE A 198 9.54 -10.91 2.43
N TYR A 199 8.62 -11.15 1.52
CA TYR A 199 8.88 -11.00 0.09
C TYR A 199 9.09 -9.53 -0.27
N GLU A 200 10.24 -9.23 -0.79
CA GLU A 200 10.65 -7.87 -1.15
C GLU A 200 10.67 -7.64 -2.67
N GLY A 201 10.59 -8.73 -3.45
CA GLY A 201 10.71 -8.66 -4.90
C GLY A 201 12.08 -8.17 -5.36
N ALA A 202 12.15 -7.63 -6.58
CA ALA A 202 13.32 -6.90 -7.07
C ALA A 202 13.01 -6.11 -8.34
N GLY A 203 13.60 -4.93 -8.46
CA GLY A 203 13.48 -4.09 -9.66
C GLY A 203 13.00 -2.68 -9.39
N ILE A 204 12.64 -1.99 -10.46
CA ILE A 204 11.98 -0.69 -10.37
C ILE A 204 10.49 -0.97 -10.12
N TYR A 205 10.13 -1.17 -8.86
CA TYR A 205 8.84 -1.70 -8.45
C TYR A 205 7.79 -0.64 -8.14
N ARG A 206 8.13 0.64 -8.28
CA ARG A 206 7.23 1.80 -8.16
C ARG A 206 7.36 2.70 -9.39
N ASN A 207 6.60 3.77 -9.41
CA ASN A 207 6.58 4.73 -10.52
C ASN A 207 7.91 5.47 -10.68
N VAL A 208 8.16 5.91 -11.93
CA VAL A 208 9.28 6.80 -12.27
C VAL A 208 8.76 8.03 -12.98
N TYR A 209 9.18 9.20 -12.50
CA TYR A 209 8.77 10.49 -13.06
C TYR A 209 9.96 11.30 -13.58
N LEU A 210 9.72 11.97 -14.68
CA LEU A 210 10.56 13.04 -15.18
C LEU A 210 9.95 14.39 -14.77
N HIS A 211 10.72 15.22 -14.08
CA HIS A 211 10.30 16.58 -13.73
C HIS A 211 11.09 17.58 -14.57
N LYS A 212 10.39 18.57 -15.10
CA LYS A 212 10.97 19.72 -15.77
C LYS A 212 10.46 20.96 -15.07
N THR A 213 11.38 21.82 -14.60
CA THR A 213 11.03 23.03 -13.86
C THR A 213 11.89 24.20 -14.28
N SER A 214 11.52 25.39 -13.88
CA SER A 214 12.47 26.52 -13.87
C SER A 214 13.68 26.23 -12.98
N ARG A 215 14.77 26.94 -13.19
CA ARG A 215 15.96 26.86 -12.31
C ARG A 215 15.70 27.41 -10.90
N THR A 216 14.69 28.26 -10.75
CA THR A 216 14.14 28.70 -9.45
C THR A 216 12.74 28.12 -9.34
N ALA A 217 12.58 27.08 -8.53
CA ALA A 217 11.35 26.33 -8.42
C ALA A 217 11.21 25.72 -7.02
N VAL A 218 10.01 25.34 -6.64
CA VAL A 218 9.80 24.54 -5.42
C VAL A 218 10.56 23.24 -5.56
N GLU A 219 11.33 22.86 -4.55
CA GLU A 219 12.03 21.57 -4.53
C GLU A 219 11.03 20.41 -4.54
N PRO A 220 11.39 19.23 -5.04
CA PRO A 220 10.60 18.03 -4.82
C PRO A 220 10.30 17.88 -3.32
N TYR A 221 9.01 17.69 -2.98
CA TYR A 221 8.53 17.66 -1.58
C TYR A 221 8.87 18.93 -0.77
N GLY A 222 9.03 20.06 -1.46
CA GLY A 222 9.44 21.33 -0.85
C GLY A 222 8.32 22.15 -0.24
N VAL A 223 7.07 21.69 -0.27
CA VAL A 223 5.95 22.27 0.50
C VAL A 223 5.64 21.32 1.65
N THR A 224 5.81 21.81 2.88
CA THR A 224 5.63 21.03 4.11
C THR A 224 4.58 21.68 4.99
N LEU A 225 3.48 20.99 5.28
CA LEU A 225 2.53 21.43 6.30
C LEU A 225 3.19 21.39 7.68
N LYS A 226 3.02 22.48 8.44
CA LYS A 226 3.61 22.65 9.77
C LYS A 226 2.57 22.69 10.87
N ASP A 227 1.34 23.12 10.58
CA ASP A 227 0.33 23.24 11.63
C ASP A 227 -1.07 23.50 11.04
N TYR A 228 -2.09 23.12 11.81
CA TYR A 228 -3.48 23.51 11.64
C TYR A 228 -3.97 24.18 12.92
N ARG A 229 -4.05 25.51 12.93
CA ARG A 229 -4.47 26.27 14.11
C ARG A 229 -5.96 26.61 14.04
N PHE A 230 -6.76 25.87 14.77
CA PHE A 230 -8.19 26.09 14.83
C PHE A 230 -8.58 27.15 15.86
N THR A 231 -9.64 27.92 15.57
CA THR A 231 -10.36 28.66 16.60
C THR A 231 -11.07 27.68 17.55
N PRO A 232 -11.34 28.05 18.82
CA PRO A 232 -11.99 27.15 19.77
C PRO A 232 -13.34 26.60 19.32
N ASP A 233 -14.09 27.37 18.53
CA ASP A 233 -15.37 26.98 17.94
C ASP A 233 -15.23 26.28 16.58
N ARG A 234 -13.99 26.13 16.10
CA ARG A 234 -13.63 25.55 14.78
C ARG A 234 -14.24 26.24 13.57
N SER A 235 -14.75 27.47 13.73
CA SER A 235 -15.27 28.27 12.62
C SER A 235 -14.19 28.76 11.67
N SER A 236 -12.92 28.73 12.07
CA SER A 236 -11.82 28.99 11.19
C SER A 236 -10.56 28.16 11.53
N CYS A 237 -9.69 28.00 10.52
CA CYS A 237 -8.41 27.33 10.64
C CYS A 237 -7.33 28.13 9.92
N THR A 238 -6.19 28.35 10.57
CA THR A 238 -4.98 28.82 9.89
C THR A 238 -4.19 27.59 9.47
N VAL A 239 -4.03 27.42 8.17
CA VAL A 239 -3.13 26.40 7.58
C VAL A 239 -1.74 27.00 7.50
N VAL A 240 -0.77 26.36 8.15
CA VAL A 240 0.63 26.82 8.18
C VAL A 240 1.47 25.85 7.37
N SER A 241 2.22 26.38 6.40
CA SER A 241 3.12 25.59 5.56
C SER A 241 4.47 26.27 5.40
N GLU A 242 5.49 25.48 5.16
CA GLU A 242 6.83 25.94 4.80
C GLU A 242 7.12 25.63 3.34
N VAL A 243 7.73 26.58 2.62
CA VAL A 243 8.07 26.41 1.21
C VAL A 243 9.59 26.42 1.04
N LYS A 244 10.15 25.32 0.53
CA LYS A 244 11.56 25.21 0.18
C LYS A 244 11.74 25.38 -1.33
N VAL A 245 12.45 26.44 -1.73
CA VAL A 245 12.73 26.76 -3.13
C VAL A 245 14.18 26.44 -3.45
N GLY A 246 14.38 25.61 -4.49
CA GLY A 246 15.68 25.34 -5.06
C GLY A 246 16.11 26.45 -6.02
N LYS A 247 17.40 26.74 -6.03
CA LYS A 247 18.00 27.77 -6.90
C LYS A 247 19.21 27.19 -7.60
N VAL A 248 19.17 27.17 -8.92
CA VAL A 248 20.31 26.81 -9.75
C VAL A 248 20.60 28.00 -10.66
N GLY A 249 21.53 28.88 -10.27
CA GLY A 249 21.91 30.05 -11.08
C GLY A 249 21.80 31.40 -10.36
N ALA A 250 21.65 32.49 -11.12
CA ALA A 250 21.86 33.86 -10.66
C ALA A 250 20.63 34.58 -10.08
N GLU A 251 19.44 34.01 -10.20
CA GLU A 251 18.21 34.63 -9.69
C GLU A 251 18.18 34.52 -8.16
N ARG A 252 18.30 35.64 -7.46
CA ARG A 252 18.36 35.69 -6.00
C ARG A 252 17.08 36.13 -5.35
N GLU A 253 16.21 36.82 -6.08
CA GLU A 253 14.96 37.38 -5.57
C GLU A 253 13.78 36.71 -6.24
N TYR A 254 12.85 36.20 -5.46
CA TYR A 254 11.59 35.65 -5.91
C TYR A 254 10.49 35.93 -4.90
N LEU A 255 9.24 35.89 -5.39
CA LEU A 255 8.04 36.03 -4.58
C LEU A 255 7.31 34.68 -4.53
N ILE A 256 6.63 34.45 -3.44
CA ILE A 256 5.82 33.24 -3.21
C ILE A 256 4.36 33.64 -3.08
N ALA A 257 3.49 32.95 -3.81
CA ALA A 257 2.06 33.00 -3.57
C ALA A 257 1.54 31.58 -3.27
N GLN A 258 0.81 31.41 -2.19
CA GLN A 258 0.08 30.18 -1.93
C GLN A 258 -1.41 30.45 -1.99
N THR A 259 -2.13 29.57 -2.69
CA THR A 259 -3.59 29.59 -2.79
C THR A 259 -4.14 28.23 -2.41
N LEU A 260 -5.06 28.21 -1.47
CA LEU A 260 -5.82 27.01 -1.13
C LEU A 260 -7.08 26.97 -2.00
N LEU A 261 -7.21 25.89 -2.78
CA LEU A 261 -8.34 25.65 -3.66
C LEU A 261 -9.24 24.57 -3.07
N ASP A 262 -10.56 24.78 -3.12
CA ASP A 262 -11.53 23.75 -2.78
C ASP A 262 -11.62 22.67 -3.87
N SER A 263 -12.38 21.60 -3.63
CA SER A 263 -12.57 20.49 -4.58
C SER A 263 -13.17 20.91 -5.94
N THR A 264 -13.69 22.13 -6.05
CA THR A 264 -14.20 22.71 -7.31
C THR A 264 -13.17 23.59 -8.02
N GLY A 265 -11.99 23.77 -7.43
CA GLY A 265 -10.92 24.63 -7.93
C GLY A 265 -11.08 26.11 -7.57
N ARG A 266 -12.04 26.45 -6.70
CA ARG A 266 -12.24 27.83 -6.23
C ARG A 266 -11.27 28.17 -5.10
N SER A 267 -10.65 29.35 -5.16
CA SER A 267 -9.81 29.86 -4.08
C SER A 267 -10.62 30.14 -2.82
N VAL A 268 -10.16 29.57 -1.69
CA VAL A 268 -10.75 29.78 -0.36
C VAL A 268 -9.82 30.59 0.56
N ALA A 269 -8.54 30.59 0.29
CA ALA A 269 -7.55 31.42 1.00
C ALA A 269 -6.35 31.68 0.10
N THR A 270 -5.66 32.81 0.30
CA THR A 270 -4.41 33.15 -0.42
C THR A 270 -3.48 33.90 0.52
N ALA A 271 -2.19 33.57 0.44
CA ALA A 271 -1.10 34.23 1.16
C ALA A 271 0.03 34.59 0.20
N PHE A 272 0.77 35.65 0.51
CA PHE A 272 1.89 36.14 -0.28
C PHE A 272 3.12 36.32 0.61
N SER A 273 4.30 36.04 0.05
CA SER A 273 5.57 36.15 0.75
C SER A 273 6.73 36.32 -0.24
N ASP A 274 7.93 36.25 0.27
CA ASP A 274 9.18 36.36 -0.48
C ASP A 274 10.22 35.32 -0.03
N GLN A 275 11.40 35.38 -0.64
CA GLN A 275 12.50 34.45 -0.36
C GLN A 275 13.02 34.48 1.08
N ASP A 276 12.75 35.52 1.84
CA ASP A 276 13.23 35.70 3.22
C ASP A 276 12.23 35.19 4.24
N HIS A 277 10.96 34.93 3.79
CA HIS A 277 9.85 34.49 4.62
C HIS A 277 9.15 33.29 3.98
N THR A 278 9.69 32.11 4.19
CA THR A 278 9.21 30.84 3.58
C THR A 278 8.07 30.19 4.33
N LEU A 279 7.73 30.66 5.53
CA LEU A 279 6.58 30.20 6.30
C LEU A 279 5.32 30.95 5.85
N MET A 280 4.31 30.21 5.39
CA MET A 280 3.07 30.75 4.85
C MET A 280 1.93 30.46 5.80
N GLU A 281 1.02 31.43 6.00
CA GLU A 281 -0.18 31.28 6.82
C GLU A 281 -1.42 31.61 5.99
N LEU A 282 -2.32 30.65 5.81
CA LEU A 282 -3.58 30.81 5.07
C LEU A 282 -4.76 30.69 6.03
N GLN A 283 -5.56 31.74 6.11
CA GLN A 283 -6.76 31.77 6.95
C GLN A 283 -7.95 31.21 6.18
N VAL A 284 -8.51 30.10 6.67
CA VAL A 284 -9.69 29.45 6.09
C VAL A 284 -10.88 29.62 7.01
N THR A 285 -11.96 30.19 6.49
CA THR A 285 -13.24 30.33 7.21
C THR A 285 -14.13 29.15 6.87
N ASP A 286 -14.81 28.60 7.87
CA ASP A 286 -15.70 27.44 7.76
C ASP A 286 -15.03 26.26 6.97
N PRO A 287 -13.87 25.76 7.41
CA PRO A 287 -13.17 24.70 6.70
C PRO A 287 -13.96 23.40 6.67
N VAL A 288 -14.04 22.75 5.52
CA VAL A 288 -14.53 21.38 5.42
C VAL A 288 -13.40 20.46 5.92
N LEU A 289 -13.68 19.72 6.99
CA LEU A 289 -12.67 18.86 7.62
C LEU A 289 -12.57 17.51 6.91
N TRP A 290 -11.35 17.04 6.74
CA TRP A 290 -11.08 15.69 6.30
C TRP A 290 -11.40 14.70 7.43
N SER A 291 -12.12 13.62 7.11
CA SER A 291 -12.36 12.50 8.02
C SER A 291 -12.53 11.19 7.25
N ILE A 292 -12.59 10.08 7.96
CA ILE A 292 -12.81 8.74 7.39
C ILE A 292 -14.11 8.68 6.57
N ASP A 293 -15.17 9.34 7.06
CA ASP A 293 -16.50 9.33 6.43
C ASP A 293 -16.68 10.46 5.41
N ASN A 294 -15.83 11.49 5.48
CA ASN A 294 -15.82 12.62 4.56
C ASN A 294 -14.38 12.99 4.20
N PRO A 295 -13.72 12.24 3.30
CA PRO A 295 -12.33 12.43 2.96
C PRO A 295 -12.13 13.64 2.01
N TYR A 296 -12.49 14.82 2.50
CA TYR A 296 -12.46 16.05 1.73
C TYR A 296 -11.04 16.59 1.58
N LEU A 297 -10.62 16.80 0.34
CA LEU A 297 -9.28 17.29 0.00
C LEU A 297 -9.33 18.67 -0.64
N TYR A 298 -8.40 19.51 -0.21
CA TYR A 298 -8.05 20.78 -0.83
C TYR A 298 -6.78 20.60 -1.69
N THR A 299 -6.57 21.54 -2.61
CA THR A 299 -5.30 21.69 -3.32
C THR A 299 -4.59 22.94 -2.82
N LEU A 300 -3.42 22.77 -2.23
CA LEU A 300 -2.53 23.88 -1.86
C LEU A 300 -1.60 24.15 -3.02
N ARG A 301 -1.90 25.19 -3.79
CA ARG A 301 -1.11 25.64 -4.93
C ARG A 301 -0.07 26.64 -4.49
N THR A 302 1.18 26.37 -4.79
CA THR A 302 2.34 27.24 -4.53
C THR A 302 2.90 27.73 -5.86
N CYS A 303 2.91 29.06 -6.06
CA CYS A 303 3.48 29.70 -7.22
C CYS A 303 4.71 30.50 -6.85
N ILE A 304 5.77 30.39 -7.66
CA ILE A 304 6.99 31.16 -7.54
C ILE A 304 7.03 32.16 -8.66
N TYR A 305 7.32 33.43 -8.35
CA TYR A 305 7.34 34.54 -9.31
C TYR A 305 8.67 35.29 -9.26
N LYS A 306 9.03 35.93 -10.39
CA LYS A 306 10.16 36.81 -10.54
C LYS A 306 9.70 38.26 -10.57
N GLY A 307 9.98 39.03 -9.52
CA GLY A 307 9.78 40.47 -9.51
C GLY A 307 8.38 40.99 -9.30
N GLY A 308 7.33 40.24 -9.69
CA GLY A 308 5.91 40.60 -9.52
C GLY A 308 5.00 39.40 -9.57
N TYR A 309 3.70 39.57 -9.22
CA TYR A 309 2.72 38.47 -9.23
C TYR A 309 1.93 38.38 -10.55
N ALA A 310 2.48 38.89 -11.64
CA ALA A 310 1.86 38.76 -12.96
C ALA A 310 2.15 37.38 -13.56
N ILE A 311 1.29 36.91 -14.45
CA ILE A 311 1.43 35.59 -15.06
C ILE A 311 2.72 35.46 -15.86
N GLU A 312 3.18 36.54 -16.48
CA GLU A 312 4.45 36.59 -17.22
C GLU A 312 5.70 36.46 -16.34
N ASP A 313 5.55 36.68 -15.03
CA ASP A 313 6.62 36.52 -14.03
C ASP A 313 6.60 35.14 -13.38
N LEU A 314 5.63 34.26 -13.72
CA LEU A 314 5.53 32.91 -13.14
C LEU A 314 6.72 32.06 -13.53
N LEU A 315 7.43 31.57 -12.51
CA LEU A 315 8.58 30.65 -12.66
C LEU A 315 8.21 29.21 -12.39
N ASP A 316 7.31 28.97 -11.44
CA ASP A 316 6.92 27.62 -11.03
C ASP A 316 5.50 27.59 -10.45
N GLU A 317 4.79 26.48 -10.66
CA GLU A 317 3.51 26.17 -10.03
C GLU A 317 3.57 24.74 -9.48
N TYR A 318 3.35 24.58 -8.19
CA TYR A 318 3.45 23.32 -7.49
C TYR A 318 2.20 23.07 -6.64
N ASP A 319 1.46 22.01 -6.97
CA ASP A 319 0.24 21.62 -6.28
C ASP A 319 0.49 20.47 -5.31
N VAL A 320 -0.07 20.59 -4.10
CA VAL A 320 -0.09 19.54 -3.08
C VAL A 320 -1.52 19.36 -2.61
N ARG A 321 -1.99 18.11 -2.55
CA ARG A 321 -3.29 17.80 -1.94
C ARG A 321 -3.15 17.78 -0.43
N ILE A 322 -4.08 18.37 0.29
CA ILE A 322 -4.11 18.42 1.74
C ILE A 322 -5.53 18.22 2.28
N GLY A 323 -5.67 17.68 3.48
CA GLY A 323 -6.93 17.61 4.21
C GLY A 323 -6.82 18.34 5.54
N ILE A 324 -7.67 19.32 5.78
CA ILE A 324 -7.67 20.06 7.05
C ILE A 324 -8.29 19.17 8.12
N ARG A 325 -7.52 18.85 9.15
CA ARG A 325 -7.93 17.99 10.27
C ARG A 325 -7.16 18.29 11.55
N SER A 326 -7.66 17.80 12.68
CA SER A 326 -6.89 17.64 13.91
C SER A 326 -6.85 16.16 14.33
N ILE A 327 -5.73 15.72 14.85
CA ILE A 327 -5.53 14.39 15.44
C ILE A 327 -5.04 14.54 16.86
N ASP A 328 -5.44 13.60 17.71
CA ASP A 328 -4.96 13.49 19.08
C ASP A 328 -5.01 12.02 19.52
N PHE A 329 -4.18 11.66 20.48
CA PHE A 329 -4.14 10.35 21.11
C PHE A 329 -4.33 10.54 22.61
N ASP A 330 -5.57 10.35 23.04
CA ASP A 330 -5.97 10.55 24.44
C ASP A 330 -5.76 9.26 25.26
N PRO A 331 -5.14 9.34 26.45
CA PRO A 331 -4.87 8.16 27.27
C PRO A 331 -6.13 7.45 27.80
N GLN A 332 -7.32 8.05 27.71
CA GLN A 332 -8.58 7.47 28.17
C GLN A 332 -9.54 7.12 27.03
N ASP A 333 -9.53 7.95 25.96
CA ASP A 333 -10.46 7.83 24.85
C ASP A 333 -9.81 7.27 23.58
N GLY A 334 -8.49 7.01 23.58
CA GLY A 334 -7.76 6.47 22.45
C GLY A 334 -7.55 7.50 21.33
N PHE A 335 -7.76 7.13 20.07
CA PHE A 335 -7.54 8.00 18.94
C PHE A 335 -8.71 8.96 18.71
N LEU A 336 -8.42 10.26 18.58
CA LEU A 336 -9.38 11.31 18.28
C LEU A 336 -9.08 11.95 16.91
N LEU A 337 -10.06 11.96 16.05
CA LEU A 337 -10.02 12.68 14.77
C LEU A 337 -11.04 13.83 14.81
N ASN A 338 -10.56 15.05 14.64
CA ASN A 338 -11.38 16.26 14.75
C ASN A 338 -12.09 16.42 16.13
N GLY A 339 -11.50 15.86 17.18
CA GLY A 339 -12.04 15.87 18.53
C GLY A 339 -13.09 14.79 18.80
N TRP A 340 -13.34 13.90 17.83
CA TRP A 340 -14.24 12.76 18.02
C TRP A 340 -13.45 11.46 18.09
N ARG A 341 -13.82 10.58 19.04
CA ARG A 341 -13.22 9.26 19.15
C ARG A 341 -13.47 8.44 17.88
N VAL A 342 -12.41 7.91 17.33
CA VAL A 342 -12.43 6.97 16.21
C VAL A 342 -11.72 5.69 16.64
N GLU A 343 -12.39 4.57 16.52
CA GLU A 343 -11.80 3.27 16.76
C GLU A 343 -11.05 2.80 15.54
N LEU A 344 -9.75 2.56 15.67
CA LEU A 344 -8.91 2.08 14.57
C LEU A 344 -9.22 0.61 14.31
N LYS A 345 -9.74 0.33 13.13
CA LYS A 345 -10.11 -0.98 12.59
C LYS A 345 -9.14 -1.29 11.47
N GLY A 346 -7.92 -1.64 11.84
CA GLY A 346 -6.79 -1.66 10.94
C GLY A 346 -6.30 -3.03 10.52
N CYS A 347 -5.43 -3.02 9.52
CA CYS A 347 -4.57 -4.13 9.17
C CYS A 347 -3.21 -3.65 8.66
N ASP A 348 -2.23 -4.53 8.76
CA ASP A 348 -0.93 -4.40 8.14
C ASP A 348 -0.99 -4.78 6.67
N LEU A 349 -0.23 -4.08 5.82
CA LEU A 349 -0.14 -4.38 4.40
C LEU A 349 1.30 -4.48 3.94
N HIS A 350 1.63 -5.63 3.35
CA HIS A 350 2.81 -5.78 2.52
C HIS A 350 2.61 -5.22 1.11
N LEU A 351 3.72 -4.99 0.41
CA LEU A 351 3.73 -4.32 -0.89
C LEU A 351 3.27 -5.19 -2.05
N ASP A 352 3.21 -6.52 -1.87
CA ASP A 352 3.02 -7.46 -2.95
C ASP A 352 1.56 -7.81 -3.24
N HIS A 353 1.35 -8.41 -4.40
CA HIS A 353 0.07 -8.98 -4.83
C HIS A 353 0.32 -10.12 -5.82
N ALA A 354 -0.60 -11.08 -5.84
CA ALA A 354 -0.56 -12.20 -6.77
C ALA A 354 -0.43 -11.74 -8.22
N GLY A 355 0.44 -12.37 -9.00
CA GLY A 355 0.64 -12.09 -10.41
C GLY A 355 1.63 -10.96 -10.72
N VAL A 356 1.91 -10.05 -9.79
CA VAL A 356 2.78 -8.89 -10.02
C VAL A 356 3.90 -8.73 -8.98
N GLY A 357 3.86 -9.51 -7.89
CA GLY A 357 4.81 -9.34 -6.78
C GLY A 357 4.70 -7.94 -6.19
N THR A 358 5.85 -7.30 -5.91
CA THR A 358 5.89 -5.92 -5.40
C THR A 358 5.66 -4.86 -6.48
N GLY A 359 5.69 -5.23 -7.76
CA GLY A 359 5.41 -4.33 -8.89
C GLY A 359 3.92 -4.01 -9.03
N VAL A 360 3.29 -3.48 -7.98
CA VAL A 360 1.84 -3.25 -7.89
C VAL A 360 1.46 -1.94 -8.58
N PRO A 361 0.68 -1.98 -9.69
CA PRO A 361 0.19 -0.78 -10.35
C PRO A 361 -0.81 0.01 -9.50
N ASP A 362 -0.97 1.31 -9.80
CA ASP A 362 -1.83 2.23 -9.04
C ASP A 362 -3.28 1.74 -8.91
N GLU A 363 -3.87 1.24 -9.99
CA GLU A 363 -5.25 0.71 -9.98
C GLU A 363 -5.41 -0.55 -9.13
N LEU A 364 -4.35 -1.34 -8.97
CA LEU A 364 -4.38 -2.52 -8.12
C LEU A 364 -4.29 -2.14 -6.64
N TRP A 365 -3.59 -1.04 -6.30
CA TRP A 365 -3.66 -0.44 -4.96
C TRP A 365 -5.09 0.00 -4.62
N ARG A 366 -5.80 0.66 -5.55
CA ARG A 366 -7.21 1.01 -5.39
C ARG A 366 -8.07 -0.23 -5.12
N TYR A 367 -7.90 -1.27 -5.93
CA TYR A 367 -8.61 -2.54 -5.74
C TYR A 367 -8.36 -3.12 -4.33
N LYS A 368 -7.09 -3.18 -3.88
CA LYS A 368 -6.74 -3.70 -2.55
C LYS A 368 -7.45 -2.92 -1.43
N LEU A 369 -7.40 -1.60 -1.47
CA LEU A 369 -8.02 -0.76 -0.44
C LEU A 369 -9.56 -0.84 -0.46
N GLU A 370 -10.17 -0.86 -1.64
CA GLU A 370 -11.61 -1.02 -1.78
C GLU A 370 -12.10 -2.39 -1.29
N GLN A 371 -11.29 -3.47 -1.49
CA GLN A 371 -11.60 -4.76 -0.88
C GLN A 371 -11.65 -4.66 0.65
N LEU A 372 -10.66 -4.04 1.29
CA LEU A 372 -10.64 -3.85 2.74
C LEU A 372 -11.83 -3.02 3.24
N LYS A 373 -12.16 -1.93 2.53
CA LYS A 373 -13.27 -1.03 2.90
C LYS A 373 -14.60 -1.79 2.99
N GLN A 374 -14.84 -2.79 2.13
CA GLN A 374 -16.06 -3.63 2.13
C GLN A 374 -16.26 -4.42 3.43
N TYR A 375 -15.18 -4.67 4.18
CA TYR A 375 -15.20 -5.40 5.46
C TYR A 375 -15.09 -4.49 6.67
N GLY A 376 -15.16 -3.16 6.48
CA GLY A 376 -15.20 -2.17 7.54
C GLY A 376 -13.85 -1.69 8.04
N PHE A 377 -12.75 -2.00 7.35
CA PHE A 377 -11.43 -1.43 7.65
C PHE A 377 -11.43 0.08 7.44
N ASN A 378 -10.78 0.80 8.34
CA ASN A 378 -10.59 2.25 8.28
C ASN A 378 -9.14 2.69 8.53
N ALA A 379 -8.24 1.75 8.79
CA ALA A 379 -6.85 2.04 9.12
C ALA A 379 -5.89 1.04 8.46
N ILE A 380 -4.71 1.53 8.08
CA ILE A 380 -3.63 0.73 7.47
C ILE A 380 -2.32 1.03 8.20
N ARG A 381 -1.51 0.00 8.44
CA ARG A 381 -0.09 0.16 8.76
C ARG A 381 0.73 -0.36 7.57
N SER A 382 1.64 0.48 7.07
CA SER A 382 2.56 0.06 6.03
C SER A 382 3.67 -0.79 6.66
N SER A 383 3.61 -2.08 6.47
CA SER A 383 4.56 -3.00 7.10
C SER A 383 5.54 -3.60 6.07
N HIS A 384 6.85 -3.59 6.33
CA HIS A 384 7.55 -2.78 7.35
C HIS A 384 8.47 -1.83 6.63
N ASN A 385 7.92 -0.82 5.99
CA ASN A 385 8.63 0.11 5.10
C ASN A 385 7.74 1.30 4.73
N PRO A 386 8.32 2.41 4.23
CA PRO A 386 7.55 3.55 3.77
C PRO A 386 6.48 3.18 2.75
N ALA A 387 5.28 3.66 2.96
CA ALA A 387 4.13 3.42 2.10
C ALA A 387 4.42 3.82 0.64
N SER A 388 3.72 3.20 -0.31
CA SER A 388 3.69 3.70 -1.69
C SER A 388 3.00 5.07 -1.72
N PRO A 389 3.52 6.07 -2.45
CA PRO A 389 2.83 7.35 -2.61
C PRO A 389 1.40 7.19 -3.10
N THR A 390 1.18 6.32 -4.09
CA THR A 390 -0.17 6.00 -4.59
C THR A 390 -1.07 5.43 -3.50
N MET A 391 -0.56 4.56 -2.62
CA MET A 391 -1.35 4.02 -1.51
C MET A 391 -1.80 5.13 -0.57
N LEU A 392 -0.93 6.08 -0.24
CA LEU A 392 -1.27 7.23 0.62
C LEU A 392 -2.29 8.16 -0.05
N ASP A 393 -2.09 8.48 -1.33
CA ASP A 393 -3.07 9.25 -2.11
C ASP A 393 -4.46 8.62 -2.09
N LEU A 394 -4.52 7.29 -2.23
CA LEU A 394 -5.77 6.54 -2.16
C LEU A 394 -6.35 6.46 -0.75
N CYS A 395 -5.51 6.37 0.29
CA CYS A 395 -5.95 6.45 1.68
C CYS A 395 -6.58 7.83 1.98
N ASP A 396 -5.98 8.90 1.46
CA ASP A 396 -6.55 10.24 1.55
C ASP A 396 -7.92 10.34 0.88
N GLU A 397 -8.10 9.72 -0.29
CA GLU A 397 -9.35 9.75 -1.07
C GLU A 397 -10.44 8.84 -0.50
N LEU A 398 -10.05 7.66 0.01
CA LEU A 398 -11.00 6.65 0.47
C LEU A 398 -11.32 6.76 1.96
N GLY A 399 -10.65 7.64 2.68
CA GLY A 399 -10.85 7.82 4.12
C GLY A 399 -10.28 6.65 4.93
N PHE A 400 -9.00 6.33 4.73
CA PHE A 400 -8.22 5.50 5.64
C PHE A 400 -7.27 6.38 6.45
N VAL A 401 -7.00 6.01 7.68
CA VAL A 401 -5.87 6.55 8.43
C VAL A 401 -4.69 5.59 8.35
N VAL A 402 -3.46 6.12 8.44
CA VAL A 402 -2.25 5.35 8.16
C VAL A 402 -1.22 5.53 9.27
N ILE A 403 -0.63 4.41 9.70
CA ILE A 403 0.68 4.38 10.36
C ILE A 403 1.71 4.17 9.25
N ASP A 404 2.51 5.19 8.95
CA ASP A 404 3.57 5.10 7.96
C ASP A 404 4.89 4.74 8.63
N GLU A 405 5.52 3.66 8.16
CA GLU A 405 6.61 3.01 8.90
C GLU A 405 7.95 3.13 8.18
N ASN A 406 8.97 3.53 8.93
CA ASN A 406 10.35 3.52 8.49
C ASN A 406 10.94 2.11 8.55
N ARG A 407 11.70 1.70 7.52
CA ARG A 407 12.32 0.36 7.48
C ARG A 407 13.47 0.20 8.47
N MET A 408 14.32 1.21 8.62
CA MET A 408 15.59 1.09 9.31
C MET A 408 15.57 1.71 10.71
N PHE A 409 15.80 0.90 11.74
CA PHE A 409 15.93 1.38 13.12
C PHE A 409 17.40 1.70 13.41
N GLY A 410 17.75 3.00 13.44
CA GLY A 410 19.12 3.43 13.68
C GLY A 410 19.31 4.94 13.60
N VAL A 411 20.50 5.41 14.02
CA VAL A 411 20.79 6.83 14.24
C VAL A 411 22.04 7.32 13.49
N ASN A 412 22.48 6.58 12.50
CA ASN A 412 23.54 7.05 11.60
C ASN A 412 22.96 7.94 10.49
N ASP A 413 23.84 8.64 9.77
CA ASP A 413 23.44 9.63 8.75
C ASP A 413 22.58 9.00 7.64
N GLU A 414 22.86 7.75 7.24
CA GLU A 414 22.12 7.04 6.20
C GLU A 414 20.68 6.72 6.67
N HIS A 415 20.51 6.24 7.91
CA HIS A 415 19.19 5.95 8.46
C HIS A 415 18.38 7.22 8.69
N PHE A 416 19.00 8.31 9.12
CA PHE A 416 18.33 9.60 9.21
C PHE A 416 17.93 10.17 7.85
N ASP A 417 18.75 10.01 6.81
CA ASP A 417 18.39 10.43 5.45
C ASP A 417 17.14 9.67 4.94
N LEU A 418 17.08 8.35 5.20
CA LEU A 418 15.91 7.55 4.84
C LEU A 418 14.64 8.01 5.57
N LEU A 419 14.74 8.21 6.88
CA LEU A 419 13.64 8.67 7.72
C LEU A 419 13.17 10.08 7.33
N GLU A 420 14.11 11.01 7.08
CA GLU A 420 13.80 12.37 6.62
C GLU A 420 13.07 12.35 5.27
N ARG A 421 13.54 11.56 4.32
CA ARG A 421 12.92 11.46 2.98
C ARG A 421 11.49 10.90 3.06
N MET A 422 11.24 9.89 3.90
CA MET A 422 9.89 9.39 4.16
C MET A 422 9.00 10.50 4.69
N ILE A 423 9.38 11.15 5.79
CA ILE A 423 8.55 12.18 6.44
C ILE A 423 8.29 13.35 5.49
N ARG A 424 9.33 13.89 4.80
CA ARG A 424 9.13 15.03 3.90
C ARG A 424 8.26 14.71 2.70
N ARG A 425 8.30 13.48 2.19
CA ARG A 425 7.43 13.03 1.12
C ARG A 425 5.97 12.96 1.59
N ASP A 426 5.75 12.44 2.80
CA ASP A 426 4.43 11.97 3.22
C ASP A 426 3.73 12.90 4.23
N VAL A 427 4.40 13.94 4.72
CA VAL A 427 3.88 14.86 5.76
C VAL A 427 2.59 15.59 5.37
N ASN A 428 2.31 15.74 4.08
CA ASN A 428 1.13 16.46 3.61
C ASN A 428 -0.12 15.57 3.52
N HIS A 429 0.02 14.23 3.62
CA HIS A 429 -1.12 13.31 3.59
C HIS A 429 -1.96 13.41 4.87
N PRO A 430 -3.25 13.78 4.79
CA PRO A 430 -4.11 13.81 5.96
C PRO A 430 -4.36 12.43 6.55
N SER A 431 -4.23 11.38 5.76
CA SER A 431 -4.38 9.99 6.20
C SER A 431 -3.29 9.57 7.19
N VAL A 432 -2.05 10.06 7.07
CA VAL A 432 -0.97 9.70 7.99
C VAL A 432 -1.23 10.30 9.37
N ILE A 433 -1.39 9.44 10.39
CA ILE A 433 -1.71 9.84 11.78
C ILE A 433 -0.58 9.55 12.77
N LEU A 434 0.30 8.60 12.45
CA LEU A 434 1.43 8.19 13.26
C LEU A 434 2.64 7.94 12.36
N TRP A 435 3.81 8.35 12.83
CA TRP A 435 5.09 7.90 12.27
C TRP A 435 5.58 6.70 13.07
N SER A 436 5.86 5.58 12.41
CA SER A 436 6.49 4.44 13.05
C SER A 436 7.99 4.43 12.73
N ILE A 437 8.81 4.35 13.78
CA ILE A 437 10.27 4.39 13.64
C ILE A 437 10.92 3.03 13.44
N GLY A 438 10.15 1.94 13.45
CA GLY A 438 10.63 0.59 13.18
C GLY A 438 9.72 -0.48 13.78
N ASN A 439 10.13 -1.74 13.57
CA ASN A 439 9.37 -2.92 13.98
C ASN A 439 10.28 -4.01 14.52
N GLU A 440 9.95 -4.51 15.72
CA GLU A 440 10.48 -5.76 16.31
C GLU A 440 12.01 -5.91 16.29
N GLU A 441 12.69 -4.88 16.72
CA GLU A 441 14.16 -4.95 16.84
C GLU A 441 14.58 -5.74 18.10
N TRP A 442 14.33 -7.02 18.09
CA TRP A 442 14.45 -7.91 19.25
C TRP A 442 15.78 -7.80 19.99
N ALA A 443 16.88 -7.58 19.25
CA ALA A 443 18.20 -7.46 19.86
C ALA A 443 18.34 -6.27 20.81
N VAL A 444 17.50 -5.23 20.67
CA VAL A 444 17.64 -3.97 21.41
C VAL A 444 16.38 -3.57 22.19
N GLU A 445 15.22 -4.13 21.91
CA GLU A 445 13.95 -3.77 22.57
C GLU A 445 14.01 -3.89 24.11
N TYR A 446 14.80 -4.83 24.62
CA TYR A 446 14.94 -5.14 26.04
C TYR A 446 15.99 -4.31 26.75
N ALA A 447 16.78 -3.53 26.02
CA ALA A 447 17.98 -2.89 26.54
C ALA A 447 17.87 -1.35 26.49
N PRO A 448 18.50 -0.63 27.44
CA PRO A 448 18.54 0.84 27.42
C PRO A 448 19.07 1.44 26.12
N ILE A 449 19.90 0.70 25.38
CA ILE A 449 20.40 1.13 24.07
C ILE A 449 19.26 1.29 23.05
N GLY A 450 18.27 0.40 23.08
CA GLY A 450 17.07 0.51 22.22
C GLY A 450 16.28 1.76 22.53
N ARG A 451 16.07 2.07 23.81
CA ARG A 451 15.44 3.34 24.23
C ARG A 451 16.23 4.56 23.76
N ASN A 452 17.57 4.54 23.88
CA ASN A 452 18.39 5.67 23.45
C ASN A 452 18.30 5.89 21.93
N ILE A 453 18.30 4.82 21.15
CA ILE A 453 18.12 4.88 19.69
C ILE A 453 16.72 5.41 19.36
N ALA A 454 15.67 4.82 19.93
CA ALA A 454 14.29 5.24 19.73
C ALA A 454 14.10 6.73 20.08
N GLN A 455 14.59 7.17 21.25
CA GLN A 455 14.47 8.57 21.67
C GLN A 455 15.14 9.52 20.67
N ARG A 456 16.33 9.17 20.17
CA ARG A 456 17.03 9.97 19.17
C ARG A 456 16.28 10.03 17.84
N MET A 457 15.62 8.94 17.44
CA MET A 457 14.77 8.90 16.24
C MET A 457 13.51 9.73 16.45
N VAL A 458 12.84 9.62 17.61
CA VAL A 458 11.65 10.44 17.95
C VAL A 458 11.98 11.92 17.94
N ASP A 459 13.08 12.33 18.57
CA ASP A 459 13.55 13.74 18.56
C ASP A 459 13.80 14.23 17.14
N PHE A 460 14.36 13.38 16.29
CA PHE A 460 14.61 13.69 14.88
C PHE A 460 13.32 13.86 14.09
N VAL A 461 12.35 12.95 14.25
CA VAL A 461 11.01 13.05 13.63
C VAL A 461 10.36 14.38 14.02
N HIS A 462 10.31 14.70 15.31
CA HIS A 462 9.71 15.94 15.82
C HIS A 462 10.44 17.21 15.34
N SER A 463 11.71 17.13 14.99
CA SER A 463 12.44 18.26 14.38
C SER A 463 11.95 18.59 12.96
N ILE A 464 11.32 17.62 12.27
CA ILE A 464 10.78 17.76 10.91
C ILE A 464 9.27 18.00 10.96
N ASP A 465 8.56 17.13 11.68
CA ASP A 465 7.09 17.18 11.87
C ASP A 465 6.74 17.02 13.35
N ALA A 466 6.31 18.09 13.99
CA ALA A 466 5.83 18.11 15.35
C ALA A 466 4.29 17.94 15.46
N THR A 467 3.59 17.73 14.35
CA THR A 467 2.12 17.63 14.30
C THR A 467 1.59 16.21 14.52
N ARG A 468 2.45 15.21 14.33
CA ARG A 468 2.10 13.80 14.48
C ARG A 468 2.94 13.16 15.55
N PRO A 469 2.33 12.33 16.39
CA PRO A 469 3.06 11.52 17.36
C PRO A 469 3.81 10.37 16.68
N VAL A 470 4.75 9.80 17.43
CA VAL A 470 5.65 8.73 16.99
C VAL A 470 5.33 7.45 17.72
N THR A 471 5.36 6.32 17.02
CA THR A 471 5.18 4.98 17.56
C THR A 471 6.31 4.04 17.11
N TYR A 472 6.30 2.83 17.63
CA TYR A 472 7.20 1.73 17.32
C TYR A 472 6.47 0.40 17.50
N GLY A 473 6.55 -0.50 16.53
CA GLY A 473 5.96 -1.84 16.62
C GLY A 473 6.73 -2.73 17.58
N ASN A 474 6.35 -2.76 18.84
CA ASN A 474 7.07 -3.44 19.91
C ASN A 474 6.62 -4.88 20.07
N CYS A 475 7.53 -5.84 19.87
CA CYS A 475 7.21 -7.26 20.03
C CYS A 475 6.99 -7.62 21.51
N SER A 476 8.03 -7.52 22.32
CA SER A 476 7.93 -7.97 23.73
C SER A 476 8.91 -7.25 24.66
N GLY A 477 9.75 -6.36 24.11
CA GLY A 477 10.65 -5.53 24.87
C GLY A 477 9.94 -4.44 25.65
N ARG A 478 10.65 -3.80 26.57
CA ARG A 478 10.05 -2.78 27.44
C ARG A 478 10.80 -1.46 27.41
N GLU A 479 11.84 -1.36 26.63
CA GLU A 479 12.70 -0.19 26.62
C GLU A 479 12.46 0.72 25.41
N ALA A 480 12.50 0.21 24.20
CA ALA A 480 12.37 1.04 22.98
C ALA A 480 11.03 1.78 22.93
N VAL A 481 9.93 1.11 23.23
CA VAL A 481 8.57 1.67 23.22
C VAL A 481 8.38 2.85 24.18
N LEU A 482 9.15 2.89 25.29
CA LEU A 482 9.06 3.97 26.29
C LEU A 482 9.57 5.34 25.79
N ALA A 483 10.23 5.37 24.65
CA ALA A 483 10.63 6.62 24.01
C ALA A 483 9.56 7.21 23.11
N CYS A 484 8.53 6.43 22.77
CA CYS A 484 7.49 6.82 21.82
C CYS A 484 6.35 7.60 22.49
N ASP A 485 5.69 8.46 21.71
CA ASP A 485 4.53 9.24 22.18
C ASP A 485 3.30 8.35 22.34
N VAL A 486 3.12 7.39 21.44
CA VAL A 486 2.05 6.39 21.47
C VAL A 486 2.68 5.01 21.54
N PHE A 487 2.29 4.21 22.51
CA PHE A 487 2.81 2.85 22.65
C PHE A 487 2.22 1.94 21.58
N GLY A 488 3.08 1.34 20.75
CA GLY A 488 2.71 0.35 19.77
C GLY A 488 2.97 -1.06 20.30
N TYR A 489 1.98 -1.94 20.22
CA TYR A 489 2.10 -3.32 20.70
C TYR A 489 1.86 -4.30 19.57
N ASN A 490 2.84 -5.18 19.32
CA ASN A 490 2.65 -6.36 18.51
C ASN A 490 2.23 -7.50 19.43
N TYR A 491 1.05 -8.03 19.18
CA TYR A 491 0.43 -9.18 19.88
C TYR A 491 0.16 -8.99 21.40
N ILE A 492 -1.09 -9.05 21.75
CA ILE A 492 -1.56 -8.96 23.14
C ILE A 492 -0.84 -9.96 24.04
N ALA A 493 -0.62 -11.20 23.56
CA ALA A 493 0.01 -12.27 24.33
C ALA A 493 1.47 -12.00 24.68
N GLN A 494 2.16 -11.15 23.94
CA GLN A 494 3.58 -10.89 24.11
C GLN A 494 3.85 -9.63 24.95
N ASN A 495 2.85 -8.78 25.13
CA ASN A 495 3.00 -7.49 25.77
C ASN A 495 2.27 -7.42 27.12
N ALA A 496 2.83 -6.66 28.06
CA ALA A 496 2.23 -6.41 29.37
C ALA A 496 1.31 -5.17 29.33
N ILE A 497 0.35 -5.15 28.40
CA ILE A 497 -0.45 -3.98 28.04
C ILE A 497 -1.14 -3.36 29.27
N GLU A 498 -1.81 -4.17 30.10
CA GLU A 498 -2.49 -3.70 31.32
C GLU A 498 -1.51 -3.16 32.36
N GLU A 499 -0.34 -3.78 32.53
CA GLU A 499 0.71 -3.31 33.45
C GLU A 499 1.23 -1.94 32.99
N PHE A 500 1.46 -1.78 31.67
CA PHE A 500 1.93 -0.52 31.10
C PHE A 500 0.88 0.59 31.24
N HIS A 501 -0.38 0.31 30.99
CA HIS A 501 -1.46 1.28 31.15
C HIS A 501 -1.54 1.80 32.60
N VAL A 502 -1.44 0.90 33.60
CA VAL A 502 -1.42 1.29 35.01
C VAL A 502 -0.16 2.10 35.37
N LYS A 503 0.98 1.73 34.81
CA LYS A 503 2.27 2.35 35.11
C LYS A 503 2.49 3.69 34.42
N TYR A 504 1.93 3.83 33.22
CA TYR A 504 2.06 5.01 32.37
C TYR A 504 0.67 5.52 31.93
N PRO A 505 -0.14 6.02 32.91
CA PRO A 505 -1.54 6.35 32.64
C PRO A 505 -1.75 7.56 31.71
N ASP A 506 -0.70 8.30 31.44
CA ASP A 506 -0.73 9.48 30.55
C ASP A 506 -0.37 9.13 29.10
N HIS A 507 -0.18 7.83 28.78
CA HIS A 507 0.15 7.39 27.42
C HIS A 507 -1.01 6.61 26.79
N CYS A 508 -1.33 6.97 25.56
CA CYS A 508 -2.20 6.19 24.70
C CYS A 508 -1.43 5.01 24.09
N ALA A 509 -2.15 3.98 23.70
CA ALA A 509 -1.57 2.81 23.03
C ALA A 509 -2.43 2.34 21.88
N VAL A 510 -1.78 1.65 20.91
CA VAL A 510 -2.42 0.99 19.78
C VAL A 510 -1.85 -0.42 19.60
N GLY A 511 -2.65 -1.35 19.11
CA GLY A 511 -2.16 -2.65 18.66
C GLY A 511 -1.59 -2.49 17.25
N THR A 512 -0.27 -2.40 17.14
CA THR A 512 0.41 -2.26 15.85
C THR A 512 0.39 -3.52 15.04
N GLU A 513 0.36 -4.68 15.68
CA GLU A 513 0.08 -5.97 15.06
C GLU A 513 -0.77 -6.84 15.99
N GLU A 514 -1.77 -7.50 15.45
CA GLU A 514 -2.52 -8.52 16.17
C GLU A 514 -2.73 -9.74 15.27
N THR A 515 -2.57 -10.94 15.84
CA THR A 515 -2.60 -12.18 15.07
C THR A 515 -3.97 -12.41 14.43
N THR A 516 -3.98 -12.70 13.16
CA THR A 516 -5.16 -13.20 12.47
C THR A 516 -5.14 -14.71 12.34
N GLY A 517 -4.12 -15.23 11.68
CA GLY A 517 -4.03 -16.64 11.38
C GLY A 517 -5.29 -17.18 10.70
N SER A 518 -5.83 -16.47 9.70
CA SER A 518 -7.10 -16.84 9.03
C SER A 518 -7.02 -18.16 8.26
N GLY A 519 -5.80 -18.68 8.08
CA GLY A 519 -5.59 -19.96 7.41
C GLY A 519 -5.75 -19.88 5.89
N THR A 520 -5.89 -21.03 5.26
CA THR A 520 -6.09 -21.17 3.82
C THR A 520 -7.57 -20.97 3.47
N ARG A 521 -7.87 -20.11 2.50
CA ARG A 521 -9.24 -19.86 2.04
C ARG A 521 -9.96 -21.17 1.65
N GLY A 522 -11.12 -21.40 2.26
CA GLY A 522 -11.99 -22.57 1.97
C GLY A 522 -11.44 -23.91 2.45
N LYS A 523 -10.41 -23.95 3.29
CA LYS A 523 -9.86 -25.18 3.86
C LYS A 523 -10.12 -25.23 5.37
N TYR A 524 -10.71 -26.33 5.81
CA TYR A 524 -11.15 -26.54 7.20
C TYR A 524 -10.35 -27.62 7.93
N VAL A 525 -9.27 -28.09 7.29
CA VAL A 525 -8.33 -29.09 7.84
C VAL A 525 -6.93 -28.70 7.39
N THR A 526 -5.98 -28.77 8.30
CA THR A 526 -4.56 -28.56 7.97
C THR A 526 -4.03 -29.74 7.15
N ASP A 527 -3.40 -29.43 6.02
CA ASP A 527 -2.67 -30.37 5.16
C ASP A 527 -1.32 -29.76 4.80
N ALA A 528 -0.35 -29.95 5.69
CA ALA A 528 1.00 -29.40 5.52
C ALA A 528 1.69 -29.88 4.23
N GLY A 529 1.34 -31.09 3.74
CA GLY A 529 1.88 -31.63 2.48
C GLY A 529 1.42 -30.86 1.24
N LYS A 530 0.35 -30.07 1.36
CA LYS A 530 -0.15 -29.15 0.34
C LYS A 530 0.15 -27.69 0.66
N GLY A 531 0.66 -27.41 1.85
CA GLY A 531 0.88 -26.06 2.34
C GLY A 531 -0.40 -25.38 2.84
N TRP A 532 -1.40 -26.13 3.25
CA TRP A 532 -2.68 -25.60 3.71
C TRP A 532 -2.82 -25.68 5.23
N MET A 533 -3.44 -24.66 5.81
CA MET A 533 -3.66 -24.53 7.25
C MET A 533 -5.13 -24.19 7.54
N VAL A 534 -5.68 -24.84 8.56
CA VAL A 534 -6.98 -24.42 9.10
C VAL A 534 -6.83 -23.08 9.84
N SER A 535 -7.86 -22.25 9.79
CA SER A 535 -7.89 -20.99 10.56
C SER A 535 -7.59 -21.20 12.04
N LEU A 536 -6.71 -20.37 12.60
CA LEU A 536 -6.41 -20.36 14.03
C LEU A 536 -7.63 -19.95 14.87
N ASN A 537 -8.49 -19.10 14.33
CA ASN A 537 -9.75 -18.72 14.98
C ASN A 537 -10.65 -19.94 15.21
N ARG A 538 -10.66 -20.91 14.28
CA ARG A 538 -11.40 -22.17 14.42
C ARG A 538 -10.68 -23.20 15.28
N SER A 539 -9.37 -23.32 15.16
CA SER A 539 -8.57 -24.25 15.97
C SER A 539 -8.53 -23.82 17.44
N GLY A 540 -8.67 -22.53 17.70
CA GLY A 540 -8.56 -21.94 19.03
C GLY A 540 -7.15 -21.94 19.62
N VAL A 541 -6.17 -22.39 18.85
CA VAL A 541 -4.76 -22.54 19.26
C VAL A 541 -3.88 -21.99 18.16
N ALA A 542 -3.04 -21.01 18.47
CA ALA A 542 -1.97 -20.62 17.58
C ALA A 542 -0.94 -21.76 17.49
N PRO A 543 -0.48 -22.13 16.30
CA PRO A 543 0.65 -23.04 16.17
C PRO A 543 1.90 -22.46 16.80
N ASP A 544 2.75 -23.35 17.35
CA ASP A 544 4.02 -22.94 17.93
C ASP A 544 4.84 -22.12 16.93
N GLY A 545 5.33 -20.96 17.36
CA GLY A 545 6.26 -20.12 16.60
C GLY A 545 5.64 -19.05 15.70
N ILE A 546 4.32 -18.90 15.60
CA ILE A 546 3.70 -17.83 14.81
C ILE A 546 3.83 -16.45 15.50
N ASP A 547 3.70 -16.42 16.79
CA ASP A 547 3.63 -15.18 17.57
C ASP A 547 4.49 -15.23 18.84
N GLY A 548 5.51 -16.09 18.82
CA GLY A 548 6.28 -16.40 20.03
C GLY A 548 5.44 -17.11 21.09
N SER A 549 4.36 -17.76 20.69
CA SER A 549 3.42 -18.49 21.54
C SER A 549 4.02 -19.71 22.22
N ASP A 550 5.23 -20.12 21.87
CA ASP A 550 6.10 -20.98 22.69
C ASP A 550 6.28 -20.42 24.13
N LYS A 551 5.98 -19.15 24.37
CA LYS A 551 5.95 -18.47 25.68
C LYS A 551 4.59 -18.56 26.38
N GLY A 552 3.66 -19.26 25.82
CA GLY A 552 2.30 -19.44 26.33
C GLY A 552 1.38 -18.28 25.97
N MET A 553 0.29 -18.58 25.27
CA MET A 553 -0.77 -17.61 25.06
C MET A 553 -1.28 -17.11 26.39
N GLN A 554 -1.43 -15.79 26.53
CA GLN A 554 -1.98 -15.23 27.75
C GLN A 554 -3.44 -15.68 27.89
N THR A 555 -3.73 -16.32 29.00
CA THR A 555 -5.09 -16.65 29.37
C THR A 555 -5.60 -15.54 30.28
N THR A 556 -6.69 -14.91 29.89
CA THR A 556 -7.36 -13.91 30.73
C THR A 556 -7.85 -14.56 32.04
N PRO A 557 -8.15 -13.78 33.11
CA PRO A 557 -8.70 -14.32 34.37
C PRO A 557 -10.01 -15.13 34.21
N ASP A 558 -10.78 -14.87 33.15
CA ASP A 558 -11.98 -15.60 32.78
C ASP A 558 -11.70 -16.82 31.88
N GLY A 559 -10.43 -17.17 31.66
CA GLY A 559 -10.00 -18.34 30.92
C GLY A 559 -10.02 -18.20 29.39
N GLN A 560 -10.14 -17.00 28.84
CA GLN A 560 -10.06 -16.76 27.42
C GLN A 560 -8.60 -16.75 26.96
N ILE A 561 -8.34 -17.40 25.84
CA ILE A 561 -7.05 -17.32 25.18
C ILE A 561 -7.09 -16.12 24.23
N LEU A 562 -6.13 -15.22 24.31
CA LEU A 562 -5.97 -14.09 23.39
C LEU A 562 -5.26 -14.56 22.09
N ASN A 563 -4.97 -13.68 21.19
CA ASN A 563 -4.29 -13.96 19.92
C ASN A 563 -5.08 -14.80 18.91
N VAL A 564 -6.37 -14.71 18.87
CA VAL A 564 -7.20 -15.11 17.74
C VAL A 564 -8.14 -13.97 17.40
N ILE A 565 -8.60 -13.92 16.17
CA ILE A 565 -9.29 -12.74 15.59
C ILE A 565 -10.45 -12.27 16.48
N GLU A 566 -11.34 -13.16 16.89
CA GLU A 566 -12.49 -12.80 17.71
C GLU A 566 -12.11 -12.29 19.11
N ARG A 567 -11.09 -12.89 19.71
CA ARG A 567 -10.61 -12.49 21.04
C ARG A 567 -9.79 -11.22 20.97
N GLY A 568 -8.97 -11.08 19.95
CA GLY A 568 -8.22 -9.86 19.67
C GLY A 568 -9.15 -8.66 19.56
N TRP A 569 -10.15 -8.73 18.65
CA TRP A 569 -11.10 -7.63 18.51
C TRP A 569 -11.87 -7.33 19.81
N LYS A 570 -12.37 -8.36 20.49
CA LYS A 570 -13.07 -8.19 21.78
C LYS A 570 -12.20 -7.46 22.80
N TYR A 571 -10.91 -7.81 22.90
CA TYR A 571 -10.00 -7.21 23.84
C TYR A 571 -9.87 -5.70 23.61
N TYR A 572 -9.68 -5.27 22.37
CA TYR A 572 -9.56 -3.85 22.02
C TYR A 572 -10.90 -3.11 22.15
N ALA A 573 -11.98 -3.69 21.65
CA ALA A 573 -13.31 -3.07 21.69
C ALA A 573 -13.86 -2.83 23.11
N GLU A 574 -13.37 -3.58 24.10
CA GLU A 574 -13.74 -3.42 25.52
C GLU A 574 -12.82 -2.44 26.27
N ARG A 575 -11.81 -1.86 25.60
CA ARG A 575 -10.81 -0.96 26.21
C ARG A 575 -10.70 0.35 25.42
N PRO A 576 -11.57 1.34 25.74
CA PRO A 576 -11.60 2.60 24.98
C PRO A 576 -10.29 3.39 24.99
N TRP A 577 -9.44 3.20 25.99
CA TRP A 577 -8.12 3.81 26.10
C TRP A 577 -7.10 3.25 25.10
N LEU A 578 -7.37 2.10 24.48
CA LEU A 578 -6.66 1.63 23.30
C LEU A 578 -7.25 2.31 22.07
N GLY A 579 -6.40 2.88 21.22
CA GLY A 579 -6.84 3.56 20.01
C GLY A 579 -7.47 2.62 18.96
N GLY A 580 -7.24 1.33 19.10
CA GLY A 580 -7.66 0.26 18.19
C GLY A 580 -6.51 -0.67 17.84
N LEU A 581 -6.67 -1.46 16.78
CA LEU A 581 -5.68 -2.47 16.41
C LEU A 581 -5.45 -2.51 14.89
N PHE A 582 -4.33 -3.12 14.52
CA PHE A 582 -3.98 -3.50 13.16
C PHE A 582 -3.75 -5.02 13.11
N TYR A 583 -4.52 -5.73 12.30
CA TYR A 583 -4.35 -7.16 12.14
C TYR A 583 -3.18 -7.50 11.24
N TRP A 584 -2.39 -8.47 11.62
CA TRP A 584 -1.36 -9.10 10.82
C TRP A 584 -1.95 -10.30 10.06
N THR A 585 -2.41 -10.18 8.77
CA THR A 585 -2.38 -9.01 7.88
C THR A 585 -3.70 -8.84 7.16
N GLY A 586 -3.85 -7.74 6.39
CA GLY A 586 -5.05 -7.55 5.56
C GLY A 586 -5.15 -8.56 4.42
N PHE A 587 -4.03 -8.81 3.73
CA PHE A 587 -3.91 -9.82 2.67
C PHE A 587 -2.85 -10.86 3.04
N ASP A 588 -3.00 -12.08 2.56
CA ASP A 588 -1.85 -12.97 2.45
C ASP A 588 -0.78 -12.32 1.58
N TYR A 589 0.46 -12.65 1.83
CA TYR A 589 1.61 -12.17 1.08
C TYR A 589 2.56 -13.33 0.79
N ARG A 590 3.43 -13.16 -0.18
CA ARG A 590 4.47 -14.14 -0.48
C ARG A 590 5.56 -14.08 0.58
N GLY A 591 6.20 -15.23 0.82
CA GLY A 591 7.17 -15.37 1.90
C GLY A 591 6.51 -15.63 3.24
N GLU A 592 7.34 -15.88 4.23
CA GLU A 592 6.95 -16.15 5.60
C GLU A 592 5.77 -17.13 5.76
N PRO A 593 5.81 -18.33 5.18
CA PRO A 593 4.71 -19.29 5.23
C PRO A 593 4.48 -19.90 6.62
N SER A 594 5.05 -19.35 7.67
CA SER A 594 4.92 -19.81 9.06
C SER A 594 3.44 -20.01 9.48
N PRO A 595 3.14 -21.03 10.29
CA PRO A 595 4.04 -22.01 10.92
C PRO A 595 4.44 -23.15 9.96
N LEU A 596 3.91 -23.12 8.76
CA LEU A 596 4.25 -24.06 7.71
C LEU A 596 5.61 -23.67 7.11
N SER A 597 6.10 -24.52 6.24
CA SER A 597 7.27 -24.30 5.40
C SER A 597 6.96 -24.87 4.03
N TRP A 598 7.97 -25.07 3.18
CA TRP A 598 7.77 -25.78 1.93
C TRP A 598 6.83 -27.01 2.10
N PRO A 599 5.79 -27.17 1.29
CA PRO A 599 5.51 -26.53 0.00
C PRO A 599 4.71 -25.20 0.05
N ALA A 600 4.37 -24.68 1.22
CA ALA A 600 3.77 -23.35 1.30
C ALA A 600 4.81 -22.29 0.90
N THR A 601 4.42 -21.34 0.05
CA THR A 601 5.27 -20.26 -0.48
C THR A 601 4.86 -18.88 -0.03
N GLY A 602 3.72 -18.77 0.62
CA GLY A 602 3.18 -17.52 1.16
C GLY A 602 2.57 -17.69 2.53
N SER A 603 2.42 -16.58 3.21
CA SER A 603 1.73 -16.48 4.49
C SER A 603 0.26 -16.85 4.36
N GLN A 604 -0.37 -17.16 5.50
CA GLN A 604 -1.79 -17.45 5.60
C GLN A 604 -2.42 -16.64 6.74
N PHE A 605 -1.79 -15.51 7.07
CA PHE A 605 -2.23 -14.61 8.12
C PHE A 605 -3.36 -13.69 7.66
N GLY A 606 -3.43 -13.40 6.36
CA GLY A 606 -4.34 -12.41 5.78
C GLY A 606 -5.82 -12.69 6.08
N ILE A 607 -6.57 -11.63 6.30
CA ILE A 607 -8.04 -11.64 6.32
C ILE A 607 -8.60 -11.94 4.92
N LEU A 608 -7.90 -11.47 3.90
CA LEU A 608 -8.11 -11.81 2.50
C LEU A 608 -6.94 -12.68 2.01
N ASP A 609 -7.16 -13.53 1.03
CA ASP A 609 -6.07 -14.29 0.43
C ASP A 609 -5.15 -13.43 -0.43
N TYR A 610 -4.12 -14.01 -1.03
CA TYR A 610 -3.11 -13.31 -1.81
C TYR A 610 -3.66 -12.58 -3.06
N CYS A 611 -4.85 -12.97 -3.54
CA CYS A 611 -5.58 -12.30 -4.62
C CYS A 611 -6.62 -11.29 -4.11
N GLY A 612 -6.89 -11.24 -2.82
CA GLY A 612 -7.92 -10.39 -2.23
C GLY A 612 -9.29 -11.05 -2.11
N PHE A 613 -9.41 -12.36 -2.32
CA PHE A 613 -10.66 -13.07 -2.02
C PHE A 613 -10.83 -13.24 -0.51
N PRO A 614 -12.06 -13.00 0.01
CA PRO A 614 -12.30 -13.04 1.44
C PRO A 614 -12.19 -14.44 2.01
N LYS A 615 -11.61 -14.54 3.21
CA LYS A 615 -11.71 -15.72 4.07
C LYS A 615 -12.88 -15.56 5.04
N ASP A 616 -13.21 -16.59 5.81
CA ASP A 616 -14.36 -16.56 6.72
C ASP A 616 -14.29 -15.39 7.72
N GLU A 617 -13.10 -15.07 8.19
CA GLU A 617 -12.82 -14.05 9.18
C GLU A 617 -13.07 -12.63 8.67
N ALA A 618 -13.00 -12.39 7.37
CA ALA A 618 -13.42 -11.13 6.78
C ALA A 618 -14.89 -10.81 7.10
N PHE A 619 -15.73 -11.83 7.09
CA PHE A 619 -17.16 -11.69 7.41
C PHE A 619 -17.40 -11.56 8.93
N TYR A 620 -16.53 -12.15 9.76
CA TYR A 620 -16.54 -11.86 11.20
C TYR A 620 -16.28 -10.37 11.44
N LEU A 621 -15.18 -9.83 10.88
CA LEU A 621 -14.87 -8.41 11.03
C LEU A 621 -15.97 -7.52 10.47
N LYS A 622 -16.51 -7.83 9.30
CA LYS A 622 -17.66 -7.13 8.74
C LYS A 622 -18.84 -7.09 9.71
N SER A 623 -19.12 -8.20 10.39
CA SER A 623 -20.20 -8.24 11.38
C SER A 623 -19.95 -7.38 12.62
N CYS A 624 -18.69 -7.10 12.94
CA CYS A 624 -18.31 -6.25 14.07
C CYS A 624 -18.17 -4.77 13.68
N TRP A 625 -17.85 -4.48 12.43
CA TRP A 625 -17.36 -3.19 11.96
C TRP A 625 -18.31 -2.43 11.05
N THR A 626 -19.41 -3.04 10.63
CA THR A 626 -20.41 -2.41 9.76
C THR A 626 -21.80 -2.49 10.39
N ASP A 627 -22.67 -1.53 10.01
CA ASP A 627 -24.02 -1.41 10.59
C ASP A 627 -25.10 -2.12 9.75
N GLU A 628 -24.83 -2.42 8.47
CA GLU A 628 -25.77 -3.09 7.61
C GLU A 628 -26.06 -4.53 8.14
N PRO A 629 -27.32 -4.90 8.40
CA PRO A 629 -27.65 -6.23 8.91
C PRO A 629 -27.16 -7.34 8.01
N MET A 630 -26.33 -8.22 8.56
CA MET A 630 -25.73 -9.32 7.81
C MET A 630 -25.79 -10.66 8.56
N VAL A 631 -25.72 -11.74 7.78
CA VAL A 631 -25.48 -13.10 8.23
C VAL A 631 -24.48 -13.75 7.29
N TYR A 632 -23.49 -14.44 7.82
CA TYR A 632 -22.56 -15.27 7.09
C TYR A 632 -22.44 -16.65 7.76
N VAL A 633 -22.39 -17.71 6.98
CA VAL A 633 -22.34 -19.10 7.48
C VAL A 633 -21.15 -19.82 6.88
N ALA A 634 -20.31 -20.41 7.72
CA ALA A 634 -19.18 -21.23 7.31
C ALA A 634 -19.16 -22.59 8.04
N PRO A 635 -18.72 -23.66 7.41
CA PRO A 635 -18.37 -23.82 6.00
C PRO A 635 -19.60 -23.71 5.08
N THR A 636 -19.37 -23.60 3.78
CA THR A 636 -20.43 -23.58 2.76
C THR A 636 -21.32 -24.82 2.92
N TRP A 637 -22.65 -24.60 3.04
CA TRP A 637 -23.59 -25.63 3.28
C TRP A 637 -23.56 -26.72 2.20
N GLY A 638 -23.22 -27.94 2.61
CA GLY A 638 -23.20 -29.10 1.73
C GLY A 638 -21.92 -29.33 0.93
N SER A 639 -20.94 -28.48 1.06
CA SER A 639 -19.61 -28.71 0.45
C SER A 639 -18.83 -29.73 1.27
N GLY A 640 -18.26 -30.73 0.60
CA GLY A 640 -17.40 -31.74 1.22
C GLY A 640 -18.08 -32.64 2.27
N VAL A 641 -19.41 -32.66 2.40
CA VAL A 641 -20.16 -33.41 3.44
C VAL A 641 -21.13 -34.43 2.87
N VAL A 642 -21.31 -35.52 3.60
CA VAL A 642 -22.25 -36.56 3.24
C VAL A 642 -23.51 -36.52 4.11
N ALA A 643 -24.63 -36.99 3.56
CA ALA A 643 -25.90 -37.03 4.28
C ALA A 643 -25.78 -37.79 5.60
N GLY A 644 -26.25 -37.18 6.68
CA GLY A 644 -26.20 -37.75 8.04
C GLY A 644 -24.97 -37.33 8.84
N GLN A 645 -23.98 -36.72 8.23
CA GLN A 645 -22.82 -36.15 8.94
C GLN A 645 -23.25 -34.91 9.72
N THR A 646 -22.73 -34.74 10.94
CA THR A 646 -22.89 -33.49 11.69
C THR A 646 -21.87 -32.49 11.22
N VAL A 647 -22.32 -31.29 10.82
CA VAL A 647 -21.52 -30.14 10.46
C VAL A 647 -21.64 -29.09 11.57
N ASP A 648 -20.55 -28.63 12.12
CA ASP A 648 -20.55 -27.48 13.02
C ASP A 648 -20.51 -26.20 12.19
N LEU A 649 -21.65 -25.51 12.12
CA LEU A 649 -21.78 -24.25 11.40
C LEU A 649 -21.36 -23.10 12.33
N TRP A 650 -20.42 -22.31 11.89
CA TRP A 650 -20.12 -21.02 12.48
C TRP A 650 -20.89 -19.94 11.75
N ILE A 651 -21.60 -19.10 12.51
CA ILE A 651 -22.46 -18.06 11.94
C ILE A 651 -22.03 -16.71 12.53
N TYR A 652 -21.63 -15.80 11.66
CA TYR A 652 -21.29 -14.42 11.98
C TYR A 652 -22.44 -13.49 11.64
N SER A 653 -22.77 -12.55 12.52
CA SER A 653 -23.86 -11.60 12.31
C SER A 653 -23.74 -10.41 13.26
N ASN A 654 -24.24 -9.25 12.83
CA ASN A 654 -24.48 -8.08 13.65
C ASN A 654 -25.93 -7.94 14.12
N CYS A 655 -26.74 -9.00 13.99
CA CYS A 655 -28.10 -9.05 14.52
C CYS A 655 -28.11 -9.47 15.98
N ASP A 656 -29.17 -9.08 16.73
CA ASP A 656 -29.31 -9.46 18.15
C ASP A 656 -29.53 -10.96 18.34
N GLN A 657 -30.31 -11.57 17.43
CA GLN A 657 -30.71 -12.97 17.48
C GLN A 657 -30.73 -13.61 16.10
N LEU A 658 -30.41 -14.90 16.05
CA LEU A 658 -30.50 -15.70 14.83
C LEU A 658 -31.49 -16.88 15.01
N GLN A 659 -32.27 -17.10 13.98
CA GLN A 659 -33.09 -18.30 13.85
C GLN A 659 -32.60 -19.17 12.70
N LEU A 660 -32.30 -20.44 12.99
CA LEU A 660 -31.87 -21.42 12.01
C LEU A 660 -33.03 -22.36 11.66
N SER A 661 -33.17 -22.67 10.37
CA SER A 661 -34.12 -23.68 9.91
C SER A 661 -33.55 -24.49 8.74
N LEU A 662 -33.88 -25.78 8.70
CA LEU A 662 -33.49 -26.69 7.64
C LEU A 662 -34.76 -27.29 6.99
N ASN A 663 -34.89 -27.07 5.67
CA ASN A 663 -36.06 -27.50 4.91
C ASN A 663 -37.39 -27.02 5.52
N GLY A 664 -37.43 -25.77 6.00
CA GLY A 664 -38.61 -25.17 6.64
C GLY A 664 -38.84 -25.58 8.10
N ARG A 665 -38.11 -26.55 8.61
CA ARG A 665 -38.19 -26.95 10.03
C ARG A 665 -37.24 -26.11 10.85
N SER A 666 -37.75 -25.41 11.87
CA SER A 666 -36.93 -24.65 12.80
C SER A 666 -35.99 -25.55 13.60
N LEU A 667 -34.74 -25.16 13.70
CA LEU A 667 -33.71 -25.76 14.56
C LEU A 667 -33.49 -24.94 15.84
N GLY A 668 -34.22 -23.84 16.00
CA GLY A 668 -34.21 -22.99 17.16
C GLY A 668 -33.87 -21.54 16.84
N ARG A 669 -33.96 -20.70 17.87
CA ARG A 669 -33.53 -19.27 17.86
C ARG A 669 -32.59 -19.05 19.04
N ARG A 670 -31.50 -18.31 18.82
CA ARG A 670 -30.46 -18.06 19.79
C ARG A 670 -30.03 -16.59 19.75
N ASP A 671 -29.61 -16.07 20.91
CA ASP A 671 -28.98 -14.76 21.01
C ASP A 671 -27.59 -14.80 20.37
N MET A 672 -27.23 -13.76 19.65
CA MET A 672 -25.91 -13.60 19.05
C MET A 672 -24.92 -13.10 20.11
N PRO A 673 -23.79 -13.79 20.36
CA PRO A 673 -22.77 -13.28 21.27
C PRO A 673 -22.13 -12.02 20.71
N LYS A 674 -21.93 -11.01 21.55
CA LYS A 674 -21.21 -9.80 21.18
C LYS A 674 -19.74 -10.17 20.90
N TYR A 675 -19.20 -9.70 19.77
CA TYR A 675 -17.81 -9.95 19.34
C TYR A 675 -17.44 -11.44 19.17
N GLY A 676 -18.38 -12.30 18.83
CA GLY A 676 -18.13 -13.72 18.64
C GLY A 676 -19.02 -14.32 17.56
N HIS A 677 -19.09 -15.64 17.49
CA HIS A 677 -19.91 -16.40 16.56
C HIS A 677 -20.92 -17.29 17.28
N LEU A 678 -21.93 -17.74 16.54
CA LEU A 678 -22.77 -18.88 16.99
C LEU A 678 -22.27 -20.17 16.34
N SER A 679 -21.83 -21.12 17.15
CA SER A 679 -21.62 -22.51 16.74
C SER A 679 -22.97 -23.24 16.76
N TRP A 680 -23.30 -23.88 15.64
CA TRP A 680 -24.55 -24.60 15.50
C TRP A 680 -24.34 -25.98 14.84
N PRO A 681 -24.26 -27.08 15.62
CA PRO A 681 -24.13 -28.42 15.04
C PRO A 681 -25.42 -28.83 14.36
N VAL A 682 -25.32 -29.14 13.07
CA VAL A 682 -26.46 -29.52 12.24
C VAL A 682 -26.17 -30.83 11.51
N VAL A 683 -27.09 -31.82 11.63
CA VAL A 683 -27.00 -33.04 10.80
C VAL A 683 -27.33 -32.68 9.36
N TYR A 684 -26.37 -32.88 8.47
CA TYR A 684 -26.52 -32.51 7.07
C TYR A 684 -27.62 -33.34 6.39
N LYS A 685 -28.53 -32.63 5.77
CA LYS A 685 -29.55 -33.16 4.84
C LYS A 685 -29.60 -32.20 3.65
N SER A 686 -29.71 -32.79 2.46
CA SER A 686 -29.90 -31.98 1.26
C SER A 686 -31.14 -31.09 1.38
N GLY A 687 -31.04 -29.89 0.82
CA GLY A 687 -32.10 -28.87 0.81
C GLY A 687 -31.63 -27.51 1.32
N LYS A 688 -32.58 -26.70 1.78
CA LYS A 688 -32.42 -25.31 2.13
C LYS A 688 -32.11 -25.13 3.61
N LEU A 689 -30.92 -24.60 3.90
CA LEU A 689 -30.59 -24.03 5.19
C LEU A 689 -30.94 -22.56 5.16
N THR A 690 -31.74 -22.08 6.11
CA THR A 690 -32.15 -20.67 6.18
C THR A 690 -31.77 -20.12 7.53
N VAL A 691 -31.04 -19.01 7.52
CA VAL A 691 -30.69 -18.21 8.70
C VAL A 691 -31.39 -16.88 8.62
N THR A 692 -32.15 -16.53 9.65
CA THR A 692 -32.84 -15.24 9.77
C THR A 692 -32.32 -14.48 10.97
N GLY A 693 -31.81 -13.26 10.73
CA GLY A 693 -31.38 -12.31 11.74
C GLY A 693 -32.50 -11.39 12.17
N TYR A 694 -32.54 -11.07 13.46
CA TYR A 694 -33.53 -10.21 14.10
C TYR A 694 -32.84 -9.11 14.92
N ASN A 695 -33.33 -7.87 14.80
CA ASN A 695 -32.93 -6.72 15.64
C ASN A 695 -34.16 -6.16 16.33
N GLY A 696 -34.12 -6.01 17.66
CA GLY A 696 -35.26 -5.57 18.45
C GLY A 696 -36.49 -6.46 18.27
N GLY A 697 -36.31 -7.77 18.03
CA GLY A 697 -37.36 -8.74 17.78
C GLY A 697 -37.96 -8.73 16.39
N LYS A 698 -37.56 -7.80 15.50
CA LYS A 698 -37.98 -7.69 14.10
C LYS A 698 -36.99 -8.38 13.18
N LYS A 699 -37.48 -9.00 12.13
CA LYS A 699 -36.65 -9.58 11.07
C LYS A 699 -35.89 -8.48 10.37
N ALA A 700 -34.56 -8.63 10.35
CA ALA A 700 -33.61 -7.68 9.72
C ALA A 700 -33.06 -8.22 8.41
N VAL A 701 -32.58 -9.48 8.39
CA VAL A 701 -31.94 -10.09 7.22
C VAL A 701 -32.30 -11.59 7.15
N THR A 702 -32.24 -12.16 5.96
CA THR A 702 -32.34 -13.62 5.77
C THR A 702 -31.36 -14.09 4.74
N GLN A 703 -30.58 -15.10 5.07
CA GLN A 703 -29.73 -15.83 4.15
C GLN A 703 -30.31 -17.24 3.92
N VAL A 704 -30.40 -17.65 2.66
CA VAL A 704 -30.81 -19.00 2.25
C VAL A 704 -29.65 -19.67 1.55
N LEU A 705 -29.24 -20.81 2.05
CA LEU A 705 -28.12 -21.60 1.54
C LEU A 705 -28.61 -22.92 1.02
N GLU A 706 -28.14 -23.31 -0.14
CA GLU A 706 -28.34 -24.65 -0.72
C GLU A 706 -26.97 -25.21 -1.09
N ALA A 707 -26.78 -26.50 -0.94
CA ALA A 707 -25.57 -27.17 -1.41
C ALA A 707 -25.37 -26.87 -2.90
N PRO A 708 -24.13 -26.46 -3.32
CA PRO A 708 -23.85 -26.28 -4.72
C PRO A 708 -24.01 -27.61 -5.49
N GLY A 709 -24.40 -27.49 -6.77
CA GLY A 709 -24.40 -28.59 -7.72
C GLY A 709 -23.00 -28.84 -8.29
N TYR A 710 -22.93 -29.58 -9.39
CA TYR A 710 -21.70 -29.72 -10.13
C TYR A 710 -21.31 -28.37 -10.76
N ALA A 711 -20.03 -28.13 -10.86
CA ALA A 711 -19.50 -26.98 -11.58
C ALA A 711 -19.93 -27.03 -13.05
N THR A 712 -20.57 -25.98 -13.56
CA THR A 712 -21.12 -25.92 -14.93
C THR A 712 -20.67 -24.70 -15.69
N ALA A 713 -20.31 -23.61 -15.01
CA ALA A 713 -19.94 -22.37 -15.63
C ALA A 713 -18.85 -21.63 -14.85
N VAL A 714 -18.23 -20.63 -15.50
CA VAL A 714 -17.33 -19.67 -14.88
C VAL A 714 -17.93 -18.29 -15.10
N VAL A 715 -18.05 -17.49 -14.04
CA VAL A 715 -18.51 -16.11 -14.12
C VAL A 715 -17.35 -15.17 -13.79
N CYS A 716 -17.27 -14.03 -14.48
CA CYS A 716 -16.25 -13.02 -14.26
C CYS A 716 -16.87 -11.75 -13.67
N LYS A 717 -16.20 -11.18 -12.68
CA LYS A 717 -16.45 -9.84 -12.17
C LYS A 717 -15.25 -8.96 -12.47
N PRO A 718 -15.29 -8.09 -13.51
CA PRO A 718 -14.23 -7.13 -13.75
C PRO A 718 -14.29 -5.98 -12.74
N SER A 719 -13.13 -5.47 -12.33
CA SER A 719 -13.06 -4.28 -11.46
C SER A 719 -13.58 -3.03 -12.15
N LYS A 720 -13.45 -2.97 -13.48
CA LYS A 720 -13.99 -1.93 -14.36
C LYS A 720 -14.14 -2.45 -15.78
N THR A 721 -14.89 -1.73 -16.62
CA THR A 721 -15.10 -2.09 -18.03
C THR A 721 -14.51 -1.08 -19.01
N ALA A 722 -14.13 0.13 -18.55
CA ALA A 722 -13.50 1.14 -19.35
C ALA A 722 -12.00 1.25 -19.04
N LEU A 723 -11.17 1.37 -20.07
CA LEU A 723 -9.71 1.46 -19.98
C LEU A 723 -9.20 2.73 -20.65
N ARG A 724 -8.21 3.36 -20.03
CA ARG A 724 -7.42 4.43 -20.68
C ARG A 724 -6.34 3.81 -21.54
N PRO A 725 -6.10 4.33 -22.74
CA PRO A 725 -5.07 3.80 -23.66
C PRO A 725 -3.67 4.36 -23.35
N ASP A 726 -3.29 4.39 -22.09
CA ASP A 726 -2.05 5.00 -21.59
C ASP A 726 -0.93 3.97 -21.33
N GLY A 727 -1.21 2.67 -21.52
CA GLY A 727 -0.26 1.60 -21.22
C GLY A 727 0.01 1.40 -19.73
N GLN A 728 -0.78 2.01 -18.85
CA GLN A 728 -0.64 1.92 -17.40
C GLN A 728 -1.92 1.46 -16.71
N ASP A 729 -3.07 1.71 -17.33
CA ASP A 729 -4.38 1.41 -16.75
C ASP A 729 -4.59 -0.11 -16.61
N VAL A 730 -5.04 -0.57 -15.44
CA VAL A 730 -5.16 -1.99 -15.09
C VAL A 730 -6.59 -2.37 -14.80
N VAL A 731 -7.00 -3.55 -15.25
CA VAL A 731 -8.25 -4.20 -14.87
C VAL A 731 -7.96 -5.51 -14.16
N VAL A 732 -8.68 -5.73 -13.06
CA VAL A 732 -8.69 -6.98 -12.30
C VAL A 732 -9.90 -7.78 -12.73
N LEU A 733 -9.70 -9.03 -13.12
CA LEU A 733 -10.75 -9.98 -13.51
C LEU A 733 -10.84 -11.09 -12.48
N ASP A 734 -11.88 -11.09 -11.67
CA ASP A 734 -12.16 -12.13 -10.66
C ASP A 734 -13.09 -13.19 -11.26
N PHE A 735 -12.59 -14.39 -11.43
CA PHE A 735 -13.35 -15.51 -11.92
C PHE A 735 -13.84 -16.39 -10.77
N THR A 736 -15.09 -16.80 -10.84
CA THR A 736 -15.72 -17.71 -9.87
C THR A 736 -16.38 -18.86 -10.59
N VAL A 737 -16.11 -20.08 -10.17
CA VAL A 737 -16.77 -21.28 -10.67
C VAL A 737 -18.14 -21.41 -10.03
N VAL A 738 -19.15 -21.60 -10.86
CA VAL A 738 -20.54 -21.70 -10.42
C VAL A 738 -21.24 -22.95 -10.96
N ASP A 739 -22.34 -23.36 -10.30
CA ASP A 739 -23.24 -24.40 -10.78
C ASP A 739 -24.32 -23.82 -11.70
N GLU A 740 -25.23 -24.70 -12.18
CA GLU A 740 -26.36 -24.37 -13.08
C GLU A 740 -27.33 -23.31 -12.52
N LYS A 741 -27.27 -23.04 -11.20
CA LYS A 741 -28.08 -22.02 -10.53
C LYS A 741 -27.29 -20.75 -10.18
N GLY A 742 -26.05 -20.64 -10.64
CA GLY A 742 -25.18 -19.54 -10.34
C GLY A 742 -24.63 -19.53 -8.91
N ARG A 743 -24.64 -20.65 -8.19
CA ARG A 743 -24.07 -20.78 -6.85
C ARG A 743 -22.60 -21.12 -6.96
N GLU A 744 -21.79 -20.48 -6.16
CA GLU A 744 -20.36 -20.76 -6.07
C GLU A 744 -20.09 -22.21 -5.70
N VAL A 745 -19.11 -22.84 -6.39
CA VAL A 745 -18.65 -24.20 -6.15
C VAL A 745 -17.25 -24.14 -5.52
N PRO A 746 -17.16 -24.10 -4.17
CA PRO A 746 -15.91 -23.80 -3.47
C PRO A 746 -14.87 -24.93 -3.52
N ASP A 747 -15.22 -26.11 -4.02
CA ASP A 747 -14.30 -27.25 -4.17
C ASP A 747 -13.80 -27.41 -5.62
N ALA A 748 -14.08 -26.44 -6.50
CA ALA A 748 -13.73 -26.52 -7.90
C ALA A 748 -12.30 -26.00 -8.16
N ASP A 749 -11.36 -26.92 -8.25
CA ASP A 749 -9.97 -26.66 -8.64
C ASP A 749 -9.79 -27.14 -10.09
N ILE A 750 -10.11 -26.28 -11.06
CA ILE A 750 -10.18 -26.61 -12.49
C ILE A 750 -9.28 -25.71 -13.34
N PRO A 751 -8.67 -26.24 -14.44
CA PRO A 751 -7.96 -25.44 -15.41
C PRO A 751 -8.93 -24.65 -16.30
N LEU A 752 -8.54 -23.42 -16.64
CA LEU A 752 -9.24 -22.54 -17.54
C LEU A 752 -8.30 -22.14 -18.68
N ALA A 753 -8.74 -22.27 -19.92
CA ALA A 753 -8.01 -21.75 -21.07
C ALA A 753 -8.46 -20.31 -21.34
N VAL A 754 -7.50 -19.39 -21.39
CA VAL A 754 -7.74 -17.95 -21.56
C VAL A 754 -7.09 -17.47 -22.84
N THR A 755 -7.81 -16.62 -23.59
CA THR A 755 -7.28 -15.88 -24.74
C THR A 755 -7.59 -14.40 -24.53
N VAL A 756 -6.56 -13.58 -24.70
CA VAL A 756 -6.64 -12.12 -24.52
C VAL A 756 -6.37 -11.44 -25.86
N SER A 757 -7.16 -10.44 -26.22
CA SER A 757 -6.94 -9.65 -27.44
C SER A 757 -5.63 -8.87 -27.38
N SER A 758 -5.02 -8.62 -28.54
CA SER A 758 -3.68 -8.03 -28.67
C SER A 758 -3.56 -6.57 -28.17
N ASN A 759 -4.69 -5.91 -27.89
CA ASN A 759 -4.74 -4.59 -27.30
C ASN A 759 -4.78 -4.60 -25.76
N LEU A 760 -4.52 -5.74 -25.14
CA LEU A 760 -4.30 -5.90 -23.70
C LEU A 760 -2.97 -6.60 -23.44
N ALA A 761 -2.28 -6.20 -22.39
CA ALA A 761 -1.08 -6.85 -21.89
C ALA A 761 -1.41 -7.66 -20.63
N ILE A 762 -0.90 -8.89 -20.56
CA ILE A 762 -1.07 -9.75 -19.39
C ILE A 762 -0.03 -9.34 -18.35
N LEU A 763 -0.46 -8.92 -17.17
CA LEU A 763 0.42 -8.64 -16.04
C LEU A 763 0.74 -9.91 -15.26
N GLY A 764 -0.28 -10.71 -14.99
CA GLY A 764 -0.12 -11.95 -14.26
C GLY A 764 -1.45 -12.52 -13.77
N TRP A 765 -1.38 -13.61 -13.05
CA TRP A 765 -2.52 -14.28 -12.45
C TRP A 765 -2.18 -14.94 -11.12
N GLY A 766 -3.20 -15.22 -10.34
CA GLY A 766 -3.10 -15.97 -9.09
C GLY A 766 -4.43 -16.55 -8.69
N ASN A 767 -4.44 -17.45 -7.71
CA ASN A 767 -5.65 -18.11 -7.24
C ASN A 767 -5.79 -18.16 -5.70
N GLY A 768 -4.82 -17.59 -4.98
CA GLY A 768 -4.84 -17.56 -3.53
C GLY A 768 -4.45 -18.88 -2.85
N ASP A 769 -3.93 -19.88 -3.58
CA ASP A 769 -3.35 -21.09 -3.00
C ASP A 769 -1.97 -20.78 -2.40
N PRO A 770 -1.75 -20.92 -1.10
CA PRO A 770 -0.42 -20.70 -0.50
C PRO A 770 0.62 -21.74 -0.97
N GLY A 771 0.19 -22.87 -1.49
CA GLY A 771 1.05 -23.87 -2.14
C GLY A 771 1.33 -23.62 -3.62
N PHE A 772 0.93 -22.46 -4.15
CA PHE A 772 1.05 -22.11 -5.56
C PHE A 772 2.52 -22.01 -6.02
N LYS A 773 2.84 -22.73 -7.11
CA LYS A 773 4.19 -22.77 -7.70
C LYS A 773 4.19 -22.66 -9.23
N LEU A 774 3.06 -22.34 -9.80
CA LEU A 774 2.98 -22.09 -11.24
C LEU A 774 3.57 -20.72 -11.59
N MET A 775 3.90 -20.53 -12.87
CA MET A 775 4.36 -19.22 -13.34
C MET A 775 3.22 -18.21 -13.28
N GLU A 776 3.41 -17.14 -12.55
CA GLU A 776 2.41 -16.08 -12.40
C GLU A 776 2.23 -15.26 -13.67
N ARG A 777 3.29 -15.08 -14.47
CA ARG A 777 3.16 -14.59 -15.85
C ARG A 777 3.09 -15.80 -16.76
N PRO A 778 1.95 -16.03 -17.43
CA PRO A 778 1.77 -17.24 -18.22
C PRO A 778 2.57 -17.18 -19.54
N VAL A 779 3.05 -18.34 -19.96
CA VAL A 779 3.61 -18.48 -21.31
C VAL A 779 2.46 -18.59 -22.30
N VAL A 780 2.33 -17.58 -23.16
CA VAL A 780 1.28 -17.54 -24.19
C VAL A 780 1.68 -18.44 -25.34
N GLY A 781 0.84 -19.41 -25.66
CA GLY A 781 1.05 -20.34 -26.78
C GLY A 781 0.91 -19.66 -28.14
N ALA A 782 1.29 -20.36 -29.21
CA ALA A 782 1.19 -19.87 -30.58
C ALA A 782 -0.25 -19.50 -31.00
N SER A 783 -1.27 -20.04 -30.31
CA SER A 783 -2.68 -19.71 -30.55
C SER A 783 -3.13 -18.44 -29.81
N GLY A 784 -2.24 -17.79 -29.04
CA GLY A 784 -2.60 -16.69 -28.16
C GLY A 784 -3.27 -17.12 -26.85
N ALA A 785 -3.41 -18.42 -26.61
CA ALA A 785 -4.04 -18.98 -25.42
C ALA A 785 -3.00 -19.37 -24.35
N PHE A 786 -3.41 -19.28 -23.09
CA PHE A 786 -2.66 -19.76 -21.94
C PHE A 786 -3.63 -20.41 -20.94
N SER A 787 -3.10 -21.11 -19.94
CA SER A 787 -3.89 -21.77 -18.92
C SER A 787 -3.69 -21.12 -17.57
N ILE A 788 -4.79 -20.91 -16.85
CA ILE A 788 -4.83 -20.56 -15.42
C ILE A 788 -5.61 -21.63 -14.66
N GLN A 789 -5.52 -21.67 -13.37
CA GLN A 789 -6.18 -22.69 -12.56
C GLN A 789 -6.90 -22.07 -11.38
N THR A 790 -8.15 -22.46 -11.16
CA THR A 790 -8.90 -22.06 -9.97
C THR A 790 -8.39 -22.77 -8.72
N PHE A 791 -8.54 -22.13 -7.59
CA PHE A 791 -8.34 -22.69 -6.27
C PHE A 791 -9.54 -22.33 -5.39
N SER A 792 -10.12 -23.35 -4.77
CA SER A 792 -11.37 -23.18 -4.01
C SER A 792 -12.41 -22.35 -4.78
N GLY A 793 -12.61 -22.71 -6.07
CA GLY A 793 -13.58 -22.10 -6.97
C GLY A 793 -13.22 -20.72 -7.54
N LYS A 794 -12.04 -20.17 -7.27
CA LYS A 794 -11.69 -18.81 -7.70
C LYS A 794 -10.31 -18.71 -8.35
N VAL A 795 -10.16 -17.73 -9.24
CA VAL A 795 -8.88 -17.30 -9.83
C VAL A 795 -8.97 -15.85 -10.27
N GLN A 796 -7.87 -15.14 -10.23
CA GLN A 796 -7.76 -13.73 -10.65
C GLN A 796 -6.78 -13.59 -11.81
N LEU A 797 -7.11 -12.75 -12.78
CA LEU A 797 -6.26 -12.36 -13.89
C LEU A 797 -6.11 -10.83 -13.92
N LEU A 798 -4.88 -10.37 -14.04
CA LEU A 798 -4.53 -8.96 -14.11
C LEU A 798 -4.12 -8.58 -15.52
N LEU A 799 -4.80 -7.60 -16.11
CA LEU A 799 -4.53 -7.12 -17.45
C LEU A 799 -4.29 -5.61 -17.42
N ARG A 800 -3.40 -5.17 -18.32
CA ARG A 800 -3.05 -3.77 -18.50
C ARG A 800 -3.40 -3.32 -19.91
N SER A 801 -3.81 -2.04 -20.03
CA SER A 801 -4.02 -1.39 -21.32
C SER A 801 -2.72 -1.36 -22.13
N VAL A 802 -2.85 -1.26 -23.44
CA VAL A 802 -1.73 -1.02 -24.36
C VAL A 802 -1.77 0.44 -24.78
N GLU A 803 -0.61 1.09 -24.77
CA GLU A 803 -0.47 2.50 -25.16
C GLU A 803 -0.99 2.75 -26.58
N GLY A 804 -1.86 3.74 -26.74
CA GLY A 804 -2.48 4.09 -28.03
C GLY A 804 -3.53 3.10 -28.52
N ALA A 805 -3.91 2.09 -27.75
CA ALA A 805 -4.97 1.15 -28.11
C ALA A 805 -6.33 1.85 -28.24
N SER A 806 -7.23 1.23 -29.00
CA SER A 806 -8.57 1.78 -29.22
C SER A 806 -9.58 0.66 -29.49
N GLY A 807 -10.87 0.95 -29.36
CA GLY A 807 -11.96 0.06 -29.69
C GLY A 807 -12.28 -0.94 -28.57
N LEU A 808 -12.65 -2.15 -28.93
CA LEU A 808 -12.99 -3.20 -27.99
C LEU A 808 -11.80 -4.08 -27.68
N ALA A 809 -11.62 -4.42 -26.43
CA ALA A 809 -10.71 -5.45 -25.98
C ALA A 809 -11.51 -6.63 -25.43
N THR A 810 -11.09 -7.85 -25.70
CA THR A 810 -11.82 -9.05 -25.30
C THR A 810 -10.96 -10.04 -24.56
N VAL A 811 -11.55 -10.70 -23.59
CA VAL A 811 -10.99 -11.84 -22.88
C VAL A 811 -11.96 -13.00 -23.02
N SER A 812 -11.53 -14.06 -23.64
CA SER A 812 -12.30 -15.30 -23.77
C SER A 812 -11.78 -16.34 -22.80
N VAL A 813 -12.66 -16.94 -22.03
CA VAL A 813 -12.34 -18.01 -21.08
C VAL A 813 -13.13 -19.26 -21.45
N VAL A 814 -12.43 -20.36 -21.60
CA VAL A 814 -12.99 -21.66 -21.90
C VAL A 814 -12.61 -22.63 -20.79
N GLY A 815 -13.60 -23.21 -20.15
CA GLY A 815 -13.47 -24.19 -19.08
C GLY A 815 -14.61 -25.18 -19.15
N LEU A 816 -15.59 -25.01 -18.28
CA LEU A 816 -16.83 -25.81 -18.28
C LEU A 816 -17.81 -25.32 -19.34
N ASP A 817 -17.85 -24.04 -19.58
CA ASP A 817 -18.53 -23.33 -20.65
C ASP A 817 -17.56 -22.30 -21.27
N SER A 818 -18.07 -21.35 -22.07
CA SER A 818 -17.28 -20.24 -22.59
C SER A 818 -17.87 -18.90 -22.15
N GLU A 819 -17.04 -18.06 -21.53
CA GLU A 819 -17.38 -16.70 -21.19
C GLU A 819 -16.53 -15.70 -21.99
N MET A 820 -17.14 -14.59 -22.37
CA MET A 820 -16.45 -13.51 -23.07
C MET A 820 -16.66 -12.19 -22.32
N ILE A 821 -15.57 -11.62 -21.84
CA ILE A 821 -15.53 -10.32 -21.21
C ILE A 821 -15.15 -9.28 -22.26
N THR A 822 -15.91 -8.19 -22.33
CA THR A 822 -15.66 -7.07 -23.24
C THR A 822 -15.30 -5.83 -22.45
N LEU A 823 -14.18 -5.21 -22.81
CA LEU A 823 -13.67 -3.97 -22.26
C LEU A 823 -13.63 -2.91 -23.36
N HIS A 824 -13.71 -1.64 -22.98
CA HIS A 824 -13.79 -0.50 -23.90
C HIS A 824 -12.62 0.46 -23.67
N TYR A 825 -12.03 0.93 -24.76
CA TYR A 825 -11.07 2.05 -24.75
C TYR A 825 -11.76 3.35 -25.05
#